data_5a6797e174b2c6339f4f1aacb9dc8d0e
#
_entry.id   5a6797e174b2c6339f4f1aacb9dc8d0e
#
_cell.length_a   1.000
_cell.length_b   1.000
_cell.length_c   1.000
_cell.angle_alpha   90.00
_cell.angle_beta   90.00
_cell.angle_gamma   90.00
#
_symmetry.space_group_name_H-M   'P 1'
#
loop_
_entity.id
_entity.type
_entity.pdbx_description
1 polymer ?
#
loop_
_entity_poly.entity_id
_entity_poly.type
_entity_poly.pdbx_seq_one_letter_code
_entity_poly.pdbx_strand_id
1 'polypeptide(L)'
;MANSCRKLIFNIYMGFYCSAILPKICICSQFSMSSIDLLNTDPGAFPVATSGEPFPWNKLRLPSMVVPLHYDLLVHPNLTSLDFVASEKIEVLVRDATQFIILHSKDLEIMNVILQSEEDLRYRKPGKRLNILHYPAHEQIALLVPEKLMADLRYSVDFIKAHTELMVVKQGRTLIIAVTDFEPTGARMAFPCFDEPLFKAKFSIKIRRESGHVALSNMPKVKTIELEGGILEDHFETSVKMSTYLVAYVVCDFISVSGTTSSGVKVSIYASPDKWSQTHYALEASLKLLNFYENYFDINYPLPKLDLIAIPDFESGAMENWGLITYKETSLLFDTKTSSASDKLWVTKVIAHELAHQWFGNLVTMEWWNDIWLNEGFATYMELISLNATYPELQFDDGFCHTCFAVIKKDSLNSSHPISNQAETPTQIQEMFDAVSYNKGACILNMLKDFLNEEKFRKGVIYYLKKFSYGNAKNDDLWRSLSNSCLDDFTSGEFCYSNSKMTSNILAFLGEHVDVKEMMRTWTLQKGLPLLVIEREGHSLKLRQERFLSGVFKEDPEWTALQEGFLWHIPLTYSTSSSNVVHRHVLKSRTGNKLMSQTGWVKFNVDSNGYYIVHYEGHGWDQLITQLSQNHTLLRPKDRVGLIHDAFQLVSAGRLTLDKALDLTRYLQHETSIPALLKGLEYLELFYHMMHRRNISDVTENLKRYILRYFKPVIDMQSWSDKGSVWDRLLRSTILKLACYLNHAPCIQKATELFSQWMESSGKLTIPSDVLEIVYSIGAQTTVGWNYLLEQYGLSVSGAEKNKILYALSTSKHQEKLIKLIELGMEGEVIKTQELGLLFHAITRSPQGQQLAWNFLRENWTHLLKKFDLGSHAMRIIISGTTSHFSSKDELQEVKLFFESLEAQGLHLDIFQIILETISKNIKWLEKNLPTLKTWLLVSS
;
A
#
# COMPACT_ATOMS: atom_id res chain seq x y z
N MET A 1 -12.08 -28.44 -9.98
CA MET A 1 -10.64 -28.41 -9.74
C MET A 1 -9.92 -27.27 -10.50
N ALA A 2 -10.54 -26.12 -10.62
CA ALA A 2 -9.93 -24.99 -11.35
C ALA A 2 -9.96 -23.70 -10.55
N ASN A 3 -10.22 -23.74 -9.25
CA ASN A 3 -10.33 -22.56 -8.38
C ASN A 3 -9.39 -22.61 -7.15
N SER A 4 -8.48 -23.55 -7.08
CA SER A 4 -7.66 -23.79 -5.88
C SER A 4 -6.22 -23.31 -5.95
N CYS A 5 -5.76 -22.75 -7.06
CA CYS A 5 -4.33 -22.41 -7.23
C CYS A 5 -3.98 -20.97 -6.85
N ARG A 6 -4.59 -20.37 -5.83
CA ARG A 6 -4.54 -18.93 -5.77
C ARG A 6 -3.88 -18.27 -4.58
N LYS A 7 -3.27 -18.96 -3.66
CA LYS A 7 -2.59 -18.26 -2.56
C LYS A 7 -1.52 -19.01 -1.78
N LEU A 8 -0.95 -20.04 -2.34
CA LEU A 8 0.45 -20.21 -2.05
C LEU A 8 1.20 -19.38 -3.09
N ILE A 9 1.65 -18.22 -2.72
CA ILE A 9 2.60 -17.50 -3.53
C ILE A 9 3.94 -18.22 -3.39
N PHE A 10 3.96 -19.40 -3.96
CA PHE A 10 5.17 -20.01 -4.42
C PHE A 10 5.30 -19.63 -5.87
N ASN A 11 5.98 -18.54 -6.16
CA ASN A 11 6.25 -18.15 -7.53
C ASN A 11 7.46 -18.92 -8.04
N ILE A 12 7.23 -19.89 -8.90
CA ILE A 12 8.30 -20.61 -9.61
C ILE A 12 8.12 -20.38 -11.10
N TYR A 13 9.18 -20.04 -11.83
CA TYR A 13 9.15 -19.72 -13.26
C TYR A 13 9.56 -20.86 -14.19
N MET A 14 8.77 -21.15 -15.23
CA MET A 14 9.10 -22.09 -16.32
C MET A 14 8.91 -21.49 -17.73
N GLY A 15 9.89 -21.53 -18.64
CA GLY A 15 9.83 -21.23 -20.06
C GLY A 15 9.72 -22.47 -20.92
N PHE A 16 9.02 -22.36 -21.99
CA PHE A 16 8.48 -23.40 -22.85
C PHE A 16 9.46 -24.23 -23.68
N TYR A 17 9.13 -25.47 -23.85
CA TYR A 17 9.06 -26.10 -25.19
C TYR A 17 7.81 -26.94 -25.27
N CYS A 18 6.98 -26.59 -26.26
CA CYS A 18 5.77 -27.30 -26.64
C CYS A 18 6.08 -28.44 -27.57
N SER A 19 5.61 -29.64 -27.29
CA SER A 19 5.28 -30.60 -28.31
C SER A 19 4.01 -31.35 -27.92
N ALA A 20 3.08 -31.30 -28.84
CA ALA A 20 1.73 -31.77 -28.74
C ALA A 20 1.60 -33.22 -28.27
N ILE A 21 0.67 -33.46 -27.33
CA ILE A 21 -0.11 -34.71 -27.26
C ILE A 21 -1.53 -34.43 -26.77
N LEU A 22 -2.49 -35.03 -27.39
CA LEU A 22 -3.91 -34.92 -27.41
C LEU A 22 -4.68 -34.94 -26.08
N PRO A 23 -5.90 -34.43 -26.05
CA PRO A 23 -6.69 -34.22 -24.83
C PRO A 23 -7.29 -35.51 -24.31
N LYS A 24 -7.10 -35.79 -23.02
CA LYS A 24 -8.00 -36.70 -22.30
C LYS A 24 -9.23 -35.92 -21.84
N ILE A 25 -10.37 -36.29 -22.41
CA ILE A 25 -11.70 -35.85 -22.04
C ILE A 25 -11.92 -36.16 -20.55
N CYS A 26 -11.97 -35.15 -19.73
CA CYS A 26 -12.50 -35.25 -18.37
C CYS A 26 -13.96 -34.79 -18.41
N ILE A 27 -14.86 -35.71 -18.16
CA ILE A 27 -16.29 -35.44 -18.02
C ILE A 27 -16.48 -34.70 -16.71
N CYS A 28 -16.63 -33.39 -16.79
CA CYS A 28 -17.13 -32.58 -15.67
C CYS A 28 -18.63 -32.83 -15.53
N SER A 29 -19.05 -33.53 -14.47
CA SER A 29 -20.41 -33.44 -13.98
C SER A 29 -20.67 -32.02 -13.52
N GLN A 30 -21.58 -31.31 -14.17
CA GLN A 30 -22.15 -30.05 -13.72
C GLN A 30 -22.82 -30.26 -12.38
N PHE A 31 -22.18 -29.87 -11.31
CA PHE A 31 -22.88 -29.45 -10.10
C PHE A 31 -23.21 -27.96 -10.25
N SER A 32 -24.50 -27.71 -10.54
CA SER A 32 -25.10 -26.41 -10.36
C SER A 32 -25.03 -26.09 -8.88
N MET A 33 -24.21 -25.13 -8.47
CA MET A 33 -24.38 -24.49 -7.18
C MET A 33 -25.70 -23.72 -7.23
N SER A 34 -26.75 -24.33 -6.69
CA SER A 34 -27.94 -23.61 -6.27
C SER A 34 -27.52 -22.61 -5.19
N SER A 35 -27.93 -21.36 -5.38
CA SER A 35 -27.91 -20.33 -4.36
C SER A 35 -28.44 -20.89 -3.04
N ILE A 36 -27.54 -21.17 -2.10
CA ILE A 36 -27.94 -21.43 -0.71
C ILE A 36 -28.16 -20.05 -0.09
N ASP A 37 -29.43 -19.77 0.19
CA ASP A 37 -29.87 -18.64 1.00
C ASP A 37 -29.09 -18.59 2.32
N LEU A 38 -28.17 -17.65 2.47
CA LEU A 38 -27.44 -17.34 3.71
C LEU A 38 -28.27 -16.51 4.71
N LEU A 39 -29.60 -16.50 4.55
CA LEU A 39 -30.52 -15.78 5.41
C LEU A 39 -31.60 -16.74 5.94
N ASN A 40 -31.27 -17.55 6.96
CA ASN A 40 -32.12 -18.09 8.01
C ASN A 40 -31.47 -19.34 8.63
N THR A 41 -30.33 -19.20 9.29
CA THR A 41 -29.92 -20.21 10.28
C THR A 41 -30.21 -19.68 11.68
N ASP A 42 -30.96 -20.49 12.41
CA ASP A 42 -31.17 -20.33 13.85
C ASP A 42 -29.81 -20.04 14.53
N PRO A 43 -29.63 -18.97 15.36
CA PRO A 43 -28.33 -18.62 15.94
C PRO A 43 -27.66 -19.69 16.82
N GLY A 44 -28.28 -20.89 16.95
CA GLY A 44 -27.79 -22.02 17.71
C GLY A 44 -27.41 -23.27 16.91
N ALA A 45 -27.64 -23.31 15.61
CA ALA A 45 -27.32 -24.49 14.78
C ALA A 45 -25.84 -24.49 14.35
N PHE A 46 -25.12 -25.57 14.64
CA PHE A 46 -23.77 -25.80 14.14
C PHE A 46 -23.80 -26.05 12.61
N PRO A 47 -22.81 -25.50 11.86
CA PRO A 47 -22.70 -25.76 10.42
C PRO A 47 -22.38 -27.24 10.15
N VAL A 48 -22.58 -27.67 8.90
CA VAL A 48 -22.36 -29.07 8.49
C VAL A 48 -21.03 -29.15 7.74
N ALA A 49 -20.15 -30.06 8.18
CA ALA A 49 -18.89 -30.37 7.52
C ALA A 49 -19.11 -31.06 6.16
N THR A 50 -18.07 -31.12 5.33
CA THR A 50 -18.10 -31.82 4.04
C THR A 50 -18.45 -33.34 4.15
N SER A 51 -18.22 -33.94 5.32
CA SER A 51 -18.61 -35.33 5.64
C SER A 51 -20.10 -35.50 5.93
N GLY A 52 -20.86 -34.42 6.09
CA GLY A 52 -22.24 -34.44 6.54
C GLY A 52 -22.42 -34.42 8.07
N GLU A 53 -21.34 -34.41 8.84
CA GLU A 53 -21.37 -34.33 10.30
C GLU A 53 -21.45 -32.87 10.78
N PRO A 54 -22.04 -32.61 11.97
CA PRO A 54 -22.02 -31.26 12.55
C PRO A 54 -20.59 -30.78 12.81
N PHE A 55 -20.23 -29.59 12.31
CA PHE A 55 -18.95 -28.95 12.58
C PHE A 55 -19.03 -28.22 13.93
N PRO A 56 -18.11 -28.46 14.88
CA PRO A 56 -18.28 -28.04 16.28
C PRO A 56 -18.04 -26.54 16.55
N TRP A 57 -17.90 -25.72 15.49
CA TRP A 57 -17.62 -24.28 15.57
C TRP A 57 -18.36 -23.51 14.48
N ASN A 58 -19.00 -22.39 14.83
CA ASN A 58 -19.84 -21.62 13.90
C ASN A 58 -19.34 -20.19 13.63
N LYS A 59 -18.11 -19.83 14.08
CA LYS A 59 -17.54 -18.49 13.87
C LYS A 59 -16.37 -18.53 12.90
N LEU A 60 -16.15 -17.40 12.18
CA LEU A 60 -14.96 -17.21 11.33
C LEU A 60 -13.67 -17.18 12.17
N ARG A 61 -13.70 -16.46 13.31
CA ARG A 61 -12.56 -16.38 14.25
C ARG A 61 -12.37 -17.68 15.01
N LEU A 62 -11.11 -18.07 15.19
CA LEU A 62 -10.77 -19.26 15.96
C LEU A 62 -11.09 -19.11 17.45
N PRO A 63 -11.45 -20.22 18.16
CA PRO A 63 -11.62 -20.19 19.60
C PRO A 63 -10.28 -20.05 20.33
N SER A 64 -10.28 -19.35 21.47
CA SER A 64 -9.08 -19.17 22.31
C SER A 64 -8.83 -20.32 23.30
N MET A 65 -9.64 -21.38 23.26
CA MET A 65 -9.53 -22.54 24.16
C MET A 65 -8.22 -23.31 24.02
N VAL A 66 -7.66 -23.31 22.81
CA VAL A 66 -6.37 -23.93 22.49
C VAL A 66 -5.49 -22.88 21.80
N VAL A 67 -4.23 -22.77 22.22
CA VAL A 67 -3.29 -21.80 21.65
C VAL A 67 -2.00 -22.49 21.25
N PRO A 68 -1.36 -22.10 20.12
CA PRO A 68 -0.09 -22.65 19.69
C PRO A 68 1.06 -22.14 20.55
N LEU A 69 2.05 -22.98 20.75
CA LEU A 69 3.31 -22.62 21.39
C LEU A 69 4.50 -22.70 20.44
N HIS A 70 4.54 -23.75 19.61
CA HIS A 70 5.64 -24.01 18.71
C HIS A 70 5.18 -24.84 17.50
N TYR A 71 5.73 -24.52 16.34
CA TYR A 71 5.60 -25.28 15.09
C TYR A 71 6.96 -25.83 14.67
N ASP A 72 7.04 -27.13 14.38
CA ASP A 72 8.17 -27.75 13.69
C ASP A 72 7.72 -28.10 12.26
N LEU A 73 8.22 -27.33 11.29
CA LEU A 73 7.81 -27.41 9.89
C LEU A 73 8.92 -28.03 9.06
N LEU A 74 8.58 -29.06 8.28
CA LEU A 74 9.44 -29.58 7.21
C LEU A 74 8.72 -29.35 5.88
N VAL A 75 9.38 -28.62 4.98
CA VAL A 75 8.85 -28.28 3.66
C VAL A 75 9.80 -28.80 2.57
N HIS A 76 9.24 -29.43 1.57
CA HIS A 76 9.95 -29.93 0.40
C HIS A 76 9.29 -29.42 -0.89
N PRO A 77 9.64 -28.21 -1.35
CA PRO A 77 9.22 -27.75 -2.67
C PRO A 77 10.00 -28.50 -3.75
N ASN A 78 9.30 -29.20 -4.63
CA ASN A 78 9.88 -29.87 -5.79
C ASN A 78 9.80 -28.94 -7.01
N LEU A 79 10.92 -28.31 -7.35
CA LEU A 79 11.01 -27.37 -8.45
C LEU A 79 10.90 -28.02 -9.83
N THR A 80 10.93 -29.35 -9.92
CA THR A 80 10.80 -30.11 -11.18
C THR A 80 9.35 -30.52 -11.43
N SER A 81 8.67 -31.09 -10.43
CA SER A 81 7.24 -31.51 -10.54
C SER A 81 6.28 -30.38 -10.23
N LEU A 82 6.75 -29.28 -9.62
CA LEU A 82 5.96 -28.09 -9.26
C LEU A 82 4.89 -28.37 -8.21
N ASP A 83 5.21 -29.27 -7.30
CA ASP A 83 4.42 -29.57 -6.12
C ASP A 83 5.25 -29.36 -4.84
N PHE A 84 4.60 -29.36 -3.71
CA PHE A 84 5.33 -29.47 -2.45
C PHE A 84 4.69 -30.46 -1.48
N VAL A 85 5.52 -31.03 -0.65
CA VAL A 85 5.13 -31.88 0.47
C VAL A 85 5.59 -31.24 1.75
N ALA A 86 4.67 -31.10 2.71
CA ALA A 86 4.99 -30.61 4.04
C ALA A 86 4.64 -31.65 5.11
N SER A 87 5.33 -31.62 6.22
CA SER A 87 4.92 -32.23 7.47
C SER A 87 5.15 -31.24 8.60
N GLU A 88 4.26 -31.24 9.57
CA GLU A 88 4.36 -30.33 10.69
C GLU A 88 3.99 -31.00 12.01
N LYS A 89 4.54 -30.43 13.08
CA LYS A 89 4.18 -30.74 14.44
C LYS A 89 3.87 -29.47 15.18
N ILE A 90 2.67 -29.34 15.74
CA ILE A 90 2.24 -28.18 16.51
C ILE A 90 2.20 -28.56 17.99
N GLU A 91 2.97 -27.86 18.82
CA GLU A 91 2.79 -27.90 20.27
C GLU A 91 1.73 -26.88 20.69
N VAL A 92 0.70 -27.34 21.37
CA VAL A 92 -0.41 -26.51 21.82
C VAL A 92 -0.60 -26.54 23.32
N LEU A 93 -1.07 -25.43 23.88
CA LEU A 93 -1.54 -25.32 25.26
C LEU A 93 -3.06 -25.24 25.27
N VAL A 94 -3.70 -26.13 26.01
CA VAL A 94 -5.15 -26.08 26.23
C VAL A 94 -5.41 -25.14 27.40
N ARG A 95 -6.15 -24.06 27.16
CA ARG A 95 -6.58 -23.07 28.17
C ARG A 95 -7.89 -23.47 28.83
N ASP A 96 -8.84 -23.94 28.00
CA ASP A 96 -10.14 -24.43 28.48
C ASP A 96 -10.36 -25.83 27.96
N ALA A 97 -10.87 -26.71 28.83
CA ALA A 97 -11.05 -28.13 28.52
C ALA A 97 -12.03 -28.36 27.36
N THR A 98 -11.59 -29.03 26.30
CA THR A 98 -12.32 -29.19 25.01
C THR A 98 -12.19 -30.60 24.44
N GLN A 99 -13.09 -30.95 23.51
CA GLN A 99 -13.04 -32.20 22.72
C GLN A 99 -12.70 -31.99 21.25
N PHE A 100 -12.33 -30.77 20.88
CA PHE A 100 -11.92 -30.45 19.50
C PHE A 100 -10.84 -29.36 19.49
N ILE A 101 -10.05 -29.35 18.43
CA ILE A 101 -9.09 -28.28 18.09
C ILE A 101 -9.51 -27.73 16.73
N ILE A 102 -9.72 -26.42 16.65
CA ILE A 102 -10.07 -25.74 15.39
C ILE A 102 -8.83 -25.06 14.85
N LEU A 103 -8.54 -25.29 13.56
CA LEU A 103 -7.42 -24.69 12.82
C LEU A 103 -7.92 -24.13 11.50
N HIS A 104 -7.20 -23.20 10.94
CA HIS A 104 -7.34 -22.83 9.54
C HIS A 104 -6.58 -23.79 8.63
N SER A 105 -7.21 -24.17 7.52
CA SER A 105 -6.62 -24.96 6.47
C SER A 105 -7.40 -24.72 5.18
N LYS A 106 -6.72 -24.41 4.10
CA LYS A 106 -7.32 -24.15 2.79
C LYS A 106 -6.56 -24.90 1.71
N ASP A 107 -7.32 -25.67 0.89
CA ASP A 107 -6.82 -26.37 -0.28
C ASP A 107 -5.65 -27.35 0.00
N LEU A 108 -5.54 -27.85 1.25
CA LEU A 108 -4.54 -28.81 1.67
C LEU A 108 -5.13 -30.23 1.75
N GLU A 109 -4.45 -31.21 1.15
CA GLU A 109 -4.73 -32.63 1.37
C GLU A 109 -4.00 -33.13 2.62
N ILE A 110 -4.73 -33.34 3.70
CA ILE A 110 -4.20 -33.82 4.98
C ILE A 110 -4.42 -35.31 5.10
N MET A 111 -3.34 -36.12 5.15
CA MET A 111 -3.47 -37.59 5.15
C MET A 111 -3.71 -38.16 6.53
N ASN A 112 -2.94 -37.76 7.54
CA ASN A 112 -3.05 -38.28 8.91
C ASN A 112 -2.76 -37.19 9.94
N VAL A 113 -3.48 -37.20 11.06
CA VAL A 113 -3.23 -36.36 12.22
C VAL A 113 -3.11 -37.24 13.46
N ILE A 114 -2.08 -37.03 14.24
CA ILE A 114 -1.80 -37.77 15.46
C ILE A 114 -1.69 -36.81 16.63
N LEU A 115 -2.41 -37.07 17.69
CA LEU A 115 -2.33 -36.34 18.97
C LEU A 115 -1.53 -37.14 20.00
N GLN A 116 -0.61 -36.45 20.67
CA GLN A 116 0.15 -36.99 21.80
C GLN A 116 0.10 -36.04 23.00
N SER A 117 -0.10 -36.55 24.19
CA SER A 117 0.08 -35.78 25.43
C SER A 117 1.57 -35.67 25.78
N GLU A 118 1.91 -34.74 26.66
CA GLU A 118 3.28 -34.60 27.17
C GLU A 118 3.74 -35.91 27.88
N GLU A 119 2.83 -36.61 28.51
CA GLU A 119 3.05 -37.92 29.12
C GLU A 119 3.33 -39.02 28.08
N ASP A 120 2.55 -39.05 26.97
CA ASP A 120 2.76 -40.00 25.89
C ASP A 120 4.15 -39.80 25.24
N LEU A 121 4.55 -38.55 25.03
CA LEU A 121 5.88 -38.20 24.52
C LEU A 121 7.00 -38.67 25.48
N ARG A 122 6.84 -38.43 26.80
CA ARG A 122 7.80 -38.83 27.83
C ARG A 122 8.00 -40.33 27.88
N TYR A 123 6.93 -41.10 27.78
CA TYR A 123 6.96 -42.58 27.85
C TYR A 123 7.02 -43.25 26.48
N ARG A 124 7.21 -42.51 25.37
CA ARG A 124 7.25 -43.01 23.98
C ARG A 124 6.04 -43.88 23.62
N LYS A 125 4.87 -43.53 24.12
CA LYS A 125 3.61 -44.21 23.78
C LYS A 125 3.16 -43.78 22.37
N PRO A 126 2.48 -44.67 21.61
CA PRO A 126 1.91 -44.29 20.32
C PRO A 126 0.82 -43.20 20.50
N GLY A 127 0.84 -42.20 19.63
CA GLY A 127 -0.18 -41.16 19.63
C GLY A 127 -1.55 -41.67 19.16
N LYS A 128 -2.60 -40.89 19.44
CA LYS A 128 -3.98 -41.18 19.03
C LYS A 128 -4.23 -40.54 17.67
N ARG A 129 -4.66 -41.33 16.69
CA ARG A 129 -5.12 -40.80 15.41
C ARG A 129 -6.44 -40.03 15.60
N LEU A 130 -6.52 -38.82 15.02
CA LEU A 130 -7.71 -37.96 15.09
C LEU A 130 -8.57 -38.06 13.82
N ASN A 131 -9.87 -37.86 14.00
CA ASN A 131 -10.79 -37.60 12.91
C ASN A 131 -10.78 -36.11 12.55
N ILE A 132 -10.82 -35.80 11.24
CA ILE A 132 -10.76 -34.43 10.72
C ILE A 132 -12.11 -34.10 10.07
N LEU A 133 -12.74 -33.03 10.50
CA LEU A 133 -13.89 -32.44 9.81
C LEU A 133 -13.44 -31.21 9.04
N HIS A 134 -13.86 -31.08 7.77
CA HIS A 134 -13.54 -29.94 6.92
C HIS A 134 -14.77 -29.02 6.77
N TYR A 135 -14.56 -27.71 6.95
CA TYR A 135 -15.55 -26.67 6.70
C TYR A 135 -14.97 -25.57 5.80
N PRO A 136 -14.97 -25.79 4.47
CA PRO A 136 -14.32 -24.89 3.50
C PRO A 136 -14.90 -23.47 3.48
N ALA A 137 -16.17 -23.28 3.85
CA ALA A 137 -16.80 -21.95 3.89
C ALA A 137 -16.08 -20.96 4.84
N HIS A 138 -15.47 -21.48 5.92
CA HIS A 138 -14.65 -20.70 6.84
C HIS A 138 -13.15 -20.97 6.71
N GLU A 139 -12.73 -21.79 5.71
CA GLU A 139 -11.34 -22.24 5.56
C GLU A 139 -10.82 -22.92 6.85
N GLN A 140 -11.69 -23.69 7.53
CA GLN A 140 -11.42 -24.30 8.84
C GLN A 140 -11.48 -25.83 8.79
N ILE A 141 -10.70 -26.45 9.68
CA ILE A 141 -10.78 -27.87 10.03
C ILE A 141 -11.00 -28.02 11.54
N ALA A 142 -11.72 -29.06 11.93
CA ALA A 142 -11.86 -29.48 13.31
C ALA A 142 -11.22 -30.85 13.51
N LEU A 143 -10.31 -30.95 14.48
CA LEU A 143 -9.71 -32.19 14.93
C LEU A 143 -10.53 -32.72 16.11
N LEU A 144 -11.25 -33.80 15.93
CA LEU A 144 -12.09 -34.40 16.98
C LEU A 144 -11.23 -35.28 17.89
N VAL A 145 -11.27 -35.00 19.18
CA VAL A 145 -10.50 -35.71 20.19
C VAL A 145 -11.41 -36.69 20.92
N PRO A 146 -11.11 -38.02 20.96
CA PRO A 146 -11.95 -39.03 21.61
C PRO A 146 -12.15 -38.78 23.10
N GLU A 147 -11.11 -38.25 23.76
CA GLU A 147 -11.14 -37.92 25.19
C GLU A 147 -10.96 -36.40 25.37
N LYS A 148 -11.65 -35.83 26.33
CA LYS A 148 -11.59 -34.40 26.63
C LYS A 148 -10.15 -33.96 26.96
N LEU A 149 -9.62 -33.00 26.21
CA LEU A 149 -8.35 -32.33 26.52
C LEU A 149 -8.53 -31.52 27.81
N MET A 150 -7.62 -31.66 28.73
CA MET A 150 -7.65 -30.98 30.00
C MET A 150 -6.99 -29.61 29.94
N ALA A 151 -7.54 -28.64 30.63
CA ALA A 151 -6.96 -27.32 30.78
C ALA A 151 -5.56 -27.37 31.42
N ASP A 152 -4.73 -26.39 31.06
CA ASP A 152 -3.33 -26.19 31.49
C ASP A 152 -2.36 -27.32 31.11
N LEU A 153 -2.79 -28.24 30.23
CA LEU A 153 -1.90 -29.28 29.67
C LEU A 153 -1.45 -28.95 28.25
N ARG A 154 -0.25 -29.46 27.91
CA ARG A 154 0.34 -29.38 26.59
C ARG A 154 0.13 -30.66 25.82
N TYR A 155 -0.11 -30.50 24.53
CA TYR A 155 -0.29 -31.60 23.58
C TYR A 155 0.52 -31.31 22.32
N SER A 156 0.89 -32.38 21.62
CA SER A 156 1.47 -32.32 20.29
C SER A 156 0.47 -32.81 19.26
N VAL A 157 0.30 -32.07 18.19
CA VAL A 157 -0.53 -32.44 17.03
C VAL A 157 0.42 -32.59 15.84
N ASP A 158 0.57 -33.80 15.35
CA ASP A 158 1.50 -34.13 14.26
C ASP A 158 0.70 -34.39 12.98
N PHE A 159 0.91 -33.55 11.94
CA PHE A 159 0.37 -33.72 10.60
C PHE A 159 1.40 -34.39 9.70
N ILE A 160 1.04 -35.57 9.19
CA ILE A 160 1.90 -36.39 8.35
C ILE A 160 1.45 -36.24 6.90
N LYS A 161 2.26 -35.57 6.07
CA LYS A 161 2.04 -35.26 4.66
C LYS A 161 0.78 -34.39 4.39
N ALA A 162 1.00 -33.10 4.31
CA ALA A 162 0.15 -32.20 3.54
C ALA A 162 0.71 -32.11 2.12
N HIS A 163 -0.15 -32.16 1.11
CA HIS A 163 0.21 -32.05 -0.30
C HIS A 163 -0.64 -30.96 -0.97
N THR A 164 0.00 -30.14 -1.79
CA THR A 164 -0.70 -29.19 -2.65
C THR A 164 0.10 -28.93 -3.94
N GLU A 165 -0.51 -28.39 -4.95
CA GLU A 165 0.15 -27.99 -6.19
C GLU A 165 0.91 -26.67 -5.99
N LEU A 166 2.13 -26.60 -6.50
CA LEU A 166 2.97 -25.41 -6.53
C LEU A 166 2.64 -24.55 -7.76
N MET A 167 2.44 -23.25 -7.57
CA MET A 167 2.47 -22.33 -8.70
C MET A 167 3.93 -21.97 -9.03
N VAL A 168 4.33 -22.22 -10.27
CA VAL A 168 5.70 -22.07 -10.76
C VAL A 168 5.78 -20.92 -11.75
N VAL A 169 6.75 -20.02 -11.58
CA VAL A 169 6.99 -18.87 -12.46
C VAL A 169 8.33 -19.03 -13.19
N LYS A 170 8.37 -18.83 -14.51
CA LYS A 170 9.55 -18.98 -15.38
C LYS A 170 9.97 -17.69 -16.07
N GLN A 171 11.25 -17.38 -16.07
CA GLN A 171 11.83 -16.28 -16.84
C GLN A 171 12.90 -16.81 -17.79
N GLY A 172 12.79 -16.57 -19.07
CA GLY A 172 13.66 -16.74 -20.25
C GLY A 172 14.91 -17.64 -20.26
N ARG A 173 15.57 -17.87 -19.17
CA ARG A 173 16.45 -18.98 -18.80
C ARG A 173 15.75 -19.73 -17.67
N THR A 174 15.98 -21.02 -17.55
CA THR A 174 15.35 -21.94 -16.59
C THR A 174 15.61 -21.55 -15.14
N LEU A 175 15.19 -20.37 -14.72
CA LEU A 175 15.25 -19.93 -13.34
C LEU A 175 13.97 -20.36 -12.64
N ILE A 176 14.05 -21.32 -11.76
CA ILE A 176 12.92 -21.80 -10.98
C ILE A 176 13.16 -21.42 -9.52
N ILE A 177 12.26 -20.62 -8.93
CA ILE A 177 12.33 -20.25 -7.52
C ILE A 177 11.02 -20.61 -6.81
N ALA A 178 11.10 -21.00 -5.54
CA ALA A 178 9.96 -21.12 -4.65
C ALA A 178 10.04 -20.01 -3.60
N VAL A 179 8.98 -19.26 -3.43
CA VAL A 179 8.90 -18.15 -2.47
C VAL A 179 7.53 -18.09 -1.83
N THR A 180 7.45 -17.75 -0.55
CA THR A 180 6.20 -17.56 0.19
C THR A 180 5.86 -16.09 0.34
N ASP A 181 4.54 -15.80 0.35
CA ASP A 181 3.93 -14.53 0.75
C ASP A 181 2.61 -14.87 1.46
N PHE A 182 2.58 -14.72 2.80
CA PHE A 182 1.49 -15.24 3.63
C PHE A 182 0.56 -14.18 4.19
N GLU A 183 0.89 -12.92 4.07
CA GLU A 183 0.00 -11.85 4.52
C GLU A 183 -1.18 -11.63 3.55
N PRO A 184 -2.41 -11.50 4.05
CA PRO A 184 -2.81 -11.58 5.45
C PRO A 184 -3.19 -13.00 5.91
N THR A 185 -3.67 -13.88 5.04
CA THR A 185 -4.27 -15.18 5.38
C THR A 185 -3.77 -16.33 4.52
N GLY A 186 -2.55 -16.23 4.03
CA GLY A 186 -1.95 -17.22 3.11
C GLY A 186 -1.30 -18.43 3.80
N ALA A 187 -0.91 -18.31 5.08
CA ALA A 187 -0.23 -19.41 5.79
C ALA A 187 -1.07 -20.69 5.84
N ARG A 188 -2.41 -20.57 5.96
CA ARG A 188 -3.37 -21.70 5.95
C ARG A 188 -3.41 -22.51 4.66
N MET A 189 -2.81 -21.98 3.59
CA MET A 189 -2.66 -22.69 2.31
C MET A 189 -1.36 -23.46 2.21
N ALA A 190 -0.41 -23.24 3.15
CA ALA A 190 0.88 -23.90 3.21
C ALA A 190 0.93 -24.99 4.27
N PHE A 191 0.28 -24.76 5.41
CA PHE A 191 0.21 -25.69 6.53
C PHE A 191 -1.02 -25.39 7.41
N PRO A 192 -1.68 -26.41 8.00
CA PRO A 192 -2.74 -26.19 8.98
C PRO A 192 -2.25 -25.38 10.17
N CYS A 193 -2.90 -24.26 10.52
CA CYS A 193 -2.38 -23.38 11.56
C CYS A 193 -3.46 -22.53 12.24
N PHE A 194 -3.07 -21.91 13.36
CA PHE A 194 -3.85 -20.86 14.01
C PHE A 194 -3.55 -19.53 13.30
N ASP A 195 -4.14 -19.36 12.11
CA ASP A 195 -3.81 -18.29 11.17
C ASP A 195 -4.54 -16.98 11.50
N GLU A 196 -4.28 -16.45 12.69
CA GLU A 196 -4.68 -15.13 13.15
C GLU A 196 -3.51 -14.43 13.84
N PRO A 197 -3.34 -13.10 13.67
CA PRO A 197 -2.19 -12.37 14.21
C PRO A 197 -1.96 -12.55 15.72
N LEU A 198 -3.04 -12.79 16.48
CA LEU A 198 -3.01 -12.97 17.91
C LEU A 198 -2.30 -14.26 18.35
N PHE A 199 -2.33 -15.32 17.54
CA PHE A 199 -1.79 -16.63 17.89
C PHE A 199 -0.29 -16.73 17.55
N LYS A 200 0.53 -15.88 18.20
CA LYS A 200 1.97 -15.93 18.06
C LYS A 200 2.57 -17.21 18.65
N ALA A 201 3.47 -17.85 17.90
CA ALA A 201 4.21 -19.04 18.30
C ALA A 201 5.67 -18.98 17.85
N LYS A 202 6.49 -19.96 18.25
CA LYS A 202 7.83 -20.16 17.71
C LYS A 202 7.78 -21.12 16.53
N PHE A 203 8.73 -20.98 15.60
CA PHE A 203 8.81 -21.84 14.42
C PHE A 203 10.22 -22.41 14.27
N SER A 204 10.32 -23.73 14.12
CA SER A 204 11.53 -24.45 13.69
C SER A 204 11.30 -24.93 12.27
N ILE A 205 12.07 -24.41 11.32
CA ILE A 205 11.83 -24.65 9.89
C ILE A 205 12.96 -25.52 9.33
N LYS A 206 12.58 -26.51 8.52
CA LYS A 206 13.47 -27.38 7.75
C LYS A 206 13.04 -27.33 6.29
N ILE A 207 13.99 -27.19 5.38
CA ILE A 207 13.70 -27.08 3.95
C ILE A 207 14.55 -28.09 3.19
N ARG A 208 13.89 -28.93 2.39
CA ARG A 208 14.56 -29.83 1.44
C ARG A 208 14.68 -29.14 0.09
N ARG A 209 15.84 -29.28 -0.51
CA ARG A 209 16.18 -28.69 -1.82
C ARG A 209 17.20 -29.51 -2.58
N GLU A 210 17.30 -29.27 -3.87
CA GLU A 210 18.40 -29.79 -4.69
C GLU A 210 19.73 -29.08 -4.36
N SER A 211 20.85 -29.71 -4.67
CA SER A 211 22.18 -29.21 -4.34
C SER A 211 22.55 -27.90 -5.04
N GLY A 212 21.98 -27.62 -6.21
CA GLY A 212 22.22 -26.40 -7.00
C GLY A 212 21.52 -25.15 -6.48
N HIS A 213 20.64 -25.28 -5.48
CA HIS A 213 19.85 -24.17 -4.93
C HIS A 213 20.32 -23.80 -3.52
N VAL A 214 19.93 -22.62 -3.07
CA VAL A 214 20.02 -22.15 -1.68
C VAL A 214 18.63 -22.10 -1.08
N ALA A 215 18.52 -22.40 0.23
CA ALA A 215 17.30 -22.17 0.99
C ALA A 215 17.52 -21.02 1.97
N LEU A 216 16.54 -20.13 2.07
CA LEU A 216 16.47 -19.02 3.02
C LEU A 216 15.19 -19.14 3.85
N SER A 217 15.23 -18.68 5.09
CA SER A 217 14.07 -18.58 5.96
C SER A 217 14.24 -17.44 6.96
N ASN A 218 13.28 -17.24 7.86
CA ASN A 218 13.29 -16.20 8.88
C ASN A 218 14.59 -16.17 9.68
N MET A 219 15.07 -17.33 10.12
CA MET A 219 16.23 -17.48 10.99
C MET A 219 17.49 -17.97 10.23
N PRO A 220 18.68 -17.86 10.81
CA PRO A 220 19.90 -18.40 10.22
C PRO A 220 19.84 -19.91 10.04
N LYS A 221 20.46 -20.40 8.98
CA LYS A 221 20.71 -21.83 8.78
C LYS A 221 21.80 -22.32 9.75
N VAL A 222 21.51 -23.40 10.51
CA VAL A 222 22.43 -23.97 11.49
C VAL A 222 23.15 -25.22 10.99
N LYS A 223 22.52 -26.01 10.12
CA LYS A 223 23.12 -27.19 9.51
C LYS A 223 22.45 -27.61 8.22
N THR A 224 23.14 -28.35 7.41
CA THR A 224 22.65 -29.06 6.23
C THR A 224 22.89 -30.55 6.39
N ILE A 225 21.92 -31.37 6.09
CA ILE A 225 21.99 -32.84 6.08
C ILE A 225 21.80 -33.27 4.63
N GLU A 226 22.69 -34.12 4.15
CA GLU A 226 22.57 -34.76 2.86
C GLU A 226 21.68 -36.03 2.98
N LEU A 227 20.68 -36.10 2.09
CA LEU A 227 19.75 -37.21 2.01
C LEU A 227 20.03 -38.03 0.75
N GLU A 228 19.41 -39.20 0.64
CA GLU A 228 19.48 -40.01 -0.58
C GLU A 228 18.98 -39.24 -1.81
N GLY A 229 19.58 -39.49 -2.97
CA GLY A 229 19.20 -38.86 -4.24
C GLY A 229 19.74 -37.44 -4.45
N GLY A 230 20.71 -36.96 -3.66
CA GLY A 230 21.36 -35.67 -3.79
C GLY A 230 20.51 -34.51 -3.27
N ILE A 231 19.48 -34.79 -2.50
CA ILE A 231 18.64 -33.79 -1.82
C ILE A 231 19.38 -33.36 -0.54
N LEU A 232 19.35 -32.06 -0.29
CA LEU A 232 19.88 -31.44 0.92
C LEU A 232 18.72 -30.97 1.81
N GLU A 233 18.80 -31.21 3.12
CA GLU A 233 17.84 -30.71 4.11
C GLU A 233 18.53 -29.65 4.98
N ASP A 234 18.14 -28.39 4.81
CA ASP A 234 18.63 -27.26 5.57
C ASP A 234 17.76 -27.05 6.81
N HIS A 235 18.40 -27.00 7.99
CA HIS A 235 17.75 -26.72 9.27
C HIS A 235 18.05 -25.28 9.70
N PHE A 236 17.03 -24.55 10.10
CA PHE A 236 17.14 -23.18 10.58
C PHE A 236 16.98 -23.10 12.10
N GLU A 237 17.53 -22.08 12.73
CA GLU A 237 17.28 -21.80 14.14
C GLU A 237 15.78 -21.65 14.43
N THR A 238 15.37 -21.94 15.66
CA THR A 238 14.01 -21.68 16.10
C THR A 238 13.77 -20.17 16.20
N SER A 239 12.67 -19.71 15.64
CA SER A 239 12.33 -18.29 15.62
C SER A 239 12.00 -17.72 17.00
N VAL A 240 12.01 -16.41 17.11
CA VAL A 240 11.30 -15.71 18.18
C VAL A 240 9.79 -15.96 18.06
N LYS A 241 9.03 -15.59 19.08
CA LYS A 241 7.56 -15.69 19.06
C LYS A 241 6.97 -14.68 18.06
N MET A 242 6.33 -15.16 17.00
CA MET A 242 5.78 -14.35 15.90
C MET A 242 4.46 -14.90 15.34
N SER A 243 3.75 -14.10 14.56
CA SER A 243 2.49 -14.48 13.89
C SER A 243 2.78 -15.36 12.66
N THR A 244 1.80 -16.17 12.24
CA THR A 244 1.89 -17.09 11.10
C THR A 244 2.16 -16.37 9.79
N TYR A 245 1.57 -15.18 9.55
CA TYR A 245 1.72 -14.43 8.31
C TYR A 245 3.15 -13.95 8.05
N LEU A 246 4.02 -13.92 9.08
CA LEU A 246 5.44 -13.55 8.99
C LEU A 246 6.38 -14.74 8.68
N VAL A 247 5.86 -15.96 8.65
CA VAL A 247 6.65 -17.14 8.28
C VAL A 247 7.02 -17.05 6.81
N ALA A 248 8.31 -17.22 6.51
CA ALA A 248 8.80 -17.14 5.16
C ALA A 248 9.89 -18.17 4.86
N TYR A 249 9.92 -18.65 3.62
CA TYR A 249 11.01 -19.42 3.08
C TYR A 249 11.13 -19.24 1.57
N VAL A 250 12.37 -19.33 1.09
CA VAL A 250 12.72 -19.22 -0.32
C VAL A 250 13.68 -20.34 -0.70
N VAL A 251 13.47 -20.94 -1.87
CA VAL A 251 14.44 -21.85 -2.51
C VAL A 251 14.74 -21.30 -3.91
N CYS A 252 16.00 -20.94 -4.17
CA CYS A 252 16.43 -20.27 -5.40
C CYS A 252 17.91 -20.54 -5.69
N ASP A 253 18.39 -20.06 -6.85
CA ASP A 253 19.81 -20.06 -7.26
C ASP A 253 20.45 -18.66 -7.15
N PHE A 254 19.89 -17.77 -6.34
CA PHE A 254 20.34 -16.38 -6.18
C PHE A 254 21.65 -16.26 -5.44
N ILE A 255 22.35 -15.15 -5.73
CA ILE A 255 23.58 -14.75 -5.05
C ILE A 255 23.34 -13.49 -4.21
N SER A 256 24.23 -13.22 -3.26
CA SER A 256 24.07 -12.08 -2.35
C SER A 256 25.30 -11.22 -2.20
N VAL A 257 25.07 -9.96 -1.80
CA VAL A 257 26.05 -9.08 -1.18
C VAL A 257 25.69 -8.94 0.29
N SER A 258 26.66 -8.80 1.18
CA SER A 258 26.39 -8.73 2.62
C SER A 258 27.24 -7.67 3.31
N GLY A 259 26.71 -7.12 4.40
CA GLY A 259 27.38 -6.22 5.31
C GLY A 259 26.93 -6.49 6.76
N THR A 260 27.46 -5.74 7.70
CA THR A 260 27.13 -5.90 9.12
C THR A 260 26.81 -4.53 9.72
N THR A 261 25.74 -4.43 10.51
CA THR A 261 25.40 -3.22 11.25
C THR A 261 26.35 -2.94 12.40
N SER A 262 26.28 -1.78 13.00
CA SER A 262 27.05 -1.45 14.21
C SER A 262 26.68 -2.32 15.42
N SER A 263 25.48 -2.85 15.47
CA SER A 263 25.00 -3.80 16.50
C SER A 263 25.41 -5.26 16.24
N GLY A 264 26.02 -5.55 15.08
CA GLY A 264 26.49 -6.90 14.72
C GLY A 264 25.49 -7.73 13.90
N VAL A 265 24.38 -7.17 13.45
CA VAL A 265 23.39 -7.84 12.60
C VAL A 265 23.95 -8.02 11.18
N LYS A 266 23.98 -9.25 10.68
CA LYS A 266 24.34 -9.52 9.27
C LYS A 266 23.17 -9.18 8.36
N VAL A 267 23.37 -8.25 7.42
CA VAL A 267 22.38 -7.88 6.38
C VAL A 267 22.87 -8.41 5.03
N SER A 268 22.00 -9.10 4.29
CA SER A 268 22.32 -9.66 2.96
C SER A 268 21.25 -9.29 1.95
N ILE A 269 21.63 -8.86 0.76
CA ILE A 269 20.74 -8.57 -0.36
C ILE A 269 20.88 -9.65 -1.41
N TYR A 270 19.81 -10.38 -1.69
CA TYR A 270 19.77 -11.48 -2.67
C TYR A 270 19.09 -11.03 -3.97
N ALA A 271 19.68 -11.39 -5.09
CA ALA A 271 19.11 -11.20 -6.43
C ALA A 271 19.62 -12.28 -7.38
N SER A 272 18.97 -12.40 -8.54
CA SER A 272 19.47 -13.26 -9.63
C SER A 272 20.89 -12.83 -10.07
N PRO A 273 21.74 -13.75 -10.52
CA PRO A 273 23.13 -13.46 -10.82
C PRO A 273 23.36 -12.34 -11.84
N ASP A 274 22.46 -12.19 -12.82
CA ASP A 274 22.48 -11.13 -13.85
C ASP A 274 22.16 -9.72 -13.31
N LYS A 275 21.55 -9.63 -12.10
CA LYS A 275 21.18 -8.37 -11.43
C LYS A 275 22.05 -8.04 -10.20
N TRP A 276 23.08 -8.81 -9.96
CA TRP A 276 23.93 -8.62 -8.78
C TRP A 276 24.48 -7.18 -8.63
N SER A 277 24.86 -6.54 -9.74
CA SER A 277 25.38 -5.15 -9.71
C SER A 277 24.36 -4.11 -9.22
N GLN A 278 23.05 -4.43 -9.22
CA GLN A 278 21.97 -3.54 -8.81
C GLN A 278 21.68 -3.62 -7.31
N THR A 279 22.33 -4.53 -6.55
CA THR A 279 22.05 -4.77 -5.13
C THR A 279 22.78 -3.85 -4.15
N HIS A 280 23.87 -3.21 -4.58
CA HIS A 280 24.78 -2.48 -3.69
C HIS A 280 24.12 -1.29 -2.98
N TYR A 281 23.28 -0.55 -3.69
CA TYR A 281 22.55 0.57 -3.10
C TYR A 281 21.57 0.10 -1.99
N ALA A 282 20.88 -1.00 -2.22
CA ALA A 282 19.98 -1.58 -1.23
C ALA A 282 20.72 -2.00 0.04
N LEU A 283 21.94 -2.58 -0.08
CA LEU A 283 22.76 -2.92 1.07
C LEU A 283 23.16 -1.68 1.88
N GLU A 284 23.67 -0.64 1.22
CA GLU A 284 24.02 0.62 1.88
C GLU A 284 22.83 1.21 2.62
N ALA A 285 21.68 1.31 1.94
CA ALA A 285 20.45 1.85 2.51
C ALA A 285 19.97 1.03 3.71
N SER A 286 19.95 -0.30 3.60
CA SER A 286 19.50 -1.17 4.67
C SER A 286 20.36 -1.07 5.93
N LEU A 287 21.68 -1.04 5.78
CA LEU A 287 22.62 -0.87 6.91
C LEU A 287 22.39 0.48 7.62
N LYS A 288 22.26 1.55 6.86
CA LYS A 288 22.09 2.90 7.38
C LYS A 288 20.75 3.07 8.10
N LEU A 289 19.66 2.58 7.49
CA LEU A 289 18.31 2.68 8.03
C LEU A 289 18.10 1.76 9.25
N LEU A 290 18.63 0.53 9.23
CA LEU A 290 18.51 -0.38 10.38
C LEU A 290 19.22 0.19 11.61
N ASN A 291 20.45 0.71 11.46
CA ASN A 291 21.15 1.43 12.53
C ASN A 291 20.34 2.63 13.05
N PHE A 292 19.69 3.38 12.16
CA PHE A 292 18.84 4.49 12.57
C PHE A 292 17.67 4.01 13.44
N TYR A 293 16.94 2.97 13.02
CA TYR A 293 15.78 2.47 13.75
C TYR A 293 16.14 1.90 15.13
N GLU A 294 17.23 1.14 15.26
CA GLU A 294 17.73 0.66 16.56
C GLU A 294 17.96 1.82 17.53
N ASN A 295 18.59 2.90 17.05
CA ASN A 295 18.85 4.10 17.84
C ASN A 295 17.58 4.91 18.13
N TYR A 296 16.67 5.03 17.15
CA TYR A 296 15.45 5.82 17.31
C TYR A 296 14.48 5.19 18.30
N PHE A 297 14.31 3.87 18.25
CA PHE A 297 13.40 3.13 19.14
C PHE A 297 14.06 2.72 20.46
N ASP A 298 15.37 2.85 20.60
CA ASP A 298 16.10 2.33 21.77
C ASP A 298 15.80 0.85 22.03
N ILE A 299 15.70 0.07 20.95
CA ILE A 299 15.45 -1.38 20.92
C ILE A 299 16.25 -1.96 19.76
N ASN A 300 17.22 -2.81 20.06
CA ASN A 300 18.00 -3.49 19.04
C ASN A 300 17.12 -4.42 18.20
N TYR A 301 17.47 -4.59 16.93
CA TYR A 301 16.86 -5.61 16.09
C TYR A 301 17.11 -7.01 16.70
N PRO A 302 16.05 -7.83 16.94
CA PRO A 302 16.19 -8.99 17.81
C PRO A 302 16.75 -10.24 17.12
N LEU A 303 16.86 -10.26 15.79
CA LEU A 303 17.35 -11.42 15.07
C LEU A 303 18.84 -11.24 14.68
N PRO A 304 19.62 -12.34 14.56
CA PRO A 304 21.06 -12.25 14.26
C PRO A 304 21.37 -11.91 12.79
N LYS A 305 20.35 -11.99 11.92
CA LYS A 305 20.50 -11.71 10.49
C LYS A 305 19.25 -11.05 9.93
N LEU A 306 19.41 -10.37 8.80
CA LEU A 306 18.33 -9.82 7.99
C LEU A 306 18.68 -10.01 6.52
N ASP A 307 17.87 -10.79 5.81
CA ASP A 307 17.99 -11.01 4.38
C ASP A 307 16.89 -10.23 3.65
N LEU A 308 17.25 -9.53 2.57
CA LEU A 308 16.34 -8.87 1.65
C LEU A 308 16.51 -9.54 0.28
N ILE A 309 15.42 -9.93 -0.35
CA ILE A 309 15.46 -10.66 -1.60
C ILE A 309 14.58 -10.03 -2.68
N ALA A 310 15.15 -9.84 -3.89
CA ALA A 310 14.44 -9.29 -5.04
C ALA A 310 13.72 -10.41 -5.81
N ILE A 311 12.40 -10.43 -5.79
CA ILE A 311 11.57 -11.45 -6.45
C ILE A 311 11.13 -10.95 -7.83
N PRO A 312 11.31 -11.73 -8.91
CA PRO A 312 11.02 -11.31 -10.28
C PRO A 312 9.53 -11.07 -10.58
N ASP A 313 8.64 -11.74 -9.88
CA ASP A 313 7.19 -11.62 -10.05
C ASP A 313 6.53 -11.55 -8.67
N PHE A 314 6.34 -10.35 -8.16
CA PHE A 314 5.81 -10.07 -6.84
C PHE A 314 4.67 -9.07 -6.95
N GLU A 315 3.49 -9.40 -6.43
CA GLU A 315 2.27 -8.59 -6.63
C GLU A 315 2.35 -7.24 -5.93
N SER A 316 2.79 -7.21 -4.68
CA SER A 316 2.96 -6.01 -3.87
C SER A 316 4.34 -5.35 -4.05
N GLY A 317 4.60 -4.26 -3.33
CA GLY A 317 5.90 -3.60 -3.31
C GLY A 317 6.96 -4.44 -2.59
N ALA A 318 6.62 -4.96 -1.41
CA ALA A 318 7.44 -5.82 -0.57
C ALA A 318 6.57 -6.50 0.50
N MET A 319 7.21 -7.35 1.34
CA MET A 319 6.60 -8.01 2.51
C MET A 319 7.63 -8.16 3.63
N GLU A 320 7.27 -7.71 4.80
CA GLU A 320 8.14 -7.57 5.99
C GLU A 320 8.49 -8.88 6.72
N ASN A 321 8.41 -10.05 6.14
CA ASN A 321 8.65 -11.32 6.82
C ASN A 321 9.87 -11.26 7.75
N TRP A 322 9.70 -11.57 9.02
CA TRP A 322 10.71 -11.28 10.04
C TRP A 322 12.03 -12.02 9.77
N GLY A 323 13.06 -11.26 9.41
CA GLY A 323 14.39 -11.77 9.07
C GLY A 323 14.61 -12.17 7.60
N LEU A 324 13.56 -12.22 6.77
CA LEU A 324 13.63 -12.51 5.33
C LEU A 324 12.60 -11.67 4.58
N ILE A 325 12.92 -10.41 4.32
CA ILE A 325 12.03 -9.46 3.63
C ILE A 325 12.05 -9.74 2.13
N THR A 326 10.88 -9.95 1.53
CA THR A 326 10.72 -10.16 0.10
C THR A 326 10.31 -8.85 -0.59
N TYR A 327 10.87 -8.57 -1.76
CA TYR A 327 10.63 -7.35 -2.51
C TYR A 327 10.32 -7.64 -3.97
N LYS A 328 9.45 -6.85 -4.55
CA LYS A 328 9.43 -6.65 -6.01
C LYS A 328 10.78 -6.10 -6.44
N GLU A 329 11.32 -6.57 -7.57
CA GLU A 329 12.65 -6.14 -8.04
C GLU A 329 12.80 -4.62 -8.12
N THR A 330 11.76 -3.92 -8.60
CA THR A 330 11.76 -2.44 -8.72
C THR A 330 11.67 -1.70 -7.40
N SER A 331 11.39 -2.41 -6.30
CA SER A 331 11.35 -1.85 -4.95
C SER A 331 12.65 -2.06 -4.16
N LEU A 332 13.61 -2.84 -4.68
CA LEU A 332 14.88 -3.15 -4.02
C LEU A 332 16.09 -2.81 -4.89
N LEU A 333 16.02 -3.12 -6.20
CA LEU A 333 17.17 -3.03 -7.09
C LEU A 333 17.30 -1.64 -7.71
N PHE A 334 18.54 -1.12 -7.75
CA PHE A 334 18.87 0.18 -8.31
C PHE A 334 19.97 0.03 -9.37
N ASP A 335 19.59 0.26 -10.63
CA ASP A 335 20.53 0.30 -11.74
C ASP A 335 21.02 1.73 -12.00
N THR A 336 22.31 1.98 -11.93
CA THR A 336 22.90 3.32 -12.03
C THR A 336 22.75 3.97 -13.41
N LYS A 337 22.41 3.20 -14.45
CA LYS A 337 22.26 3.70 -15.83
C LYS A 337 20.82 4.00 -16.20
N THR A 338 19.86 3.24 -15.66
CA THR A 338 18.46 3.27 -16.10
C THR A 338 17.49 3.72 -15.00
N SER A 339 17.90 3.67 -13.73
CA SER A 339 17.07 4.14 -12.62
C SER A 339 17.17 5.66 -12.45
N SER A 340 16.03 6.34 -12.47
CA SER A 340 15.88 7.79 -12.29
C SER A 340 15.97 8.21 -10.82
N ALA A 341 15.89 9.52 -10.56
CA ALA A 341 15.78 10.04 -9.19
C ALA A 341 14.50 9.55 -8.49
N SER A 342 13.40 9.43 -9.21
CA SER A 342 12.16 8.89 -8.63
C SER A 342 12.28 7.40 -8.28
N ASP A 343 12.97 6.59 -9.11
CA ASP A 343 13.22 5.18 -8.81
C ASP A 343 14.10 5.04 -7.55
N LYS A 344 15.13 5.89 -7.42
CA LYS A 344 15.99 5.90 -6.23
C LYS A 344 15.19 6.24 -4.97
N LEU A 345 14.36 7.28 -5.05
CA LEU A 345 13.49 7.69 -3.93
C LEU A 345 12.53 6.56 -3.54
N TRP A 346 11.93 5.89 -4.51
CA TRP A 346 11.03 4.75 -4.30
C TRP A 346 11.73 3.59 -3.60
N VAL A 347 12.87 3.13 -4.11
CA VAL A 347 13.67 2.04 -3.48
C VAL A 347 14.03 2.38 -2.04
N THR A 348 14.53 3.62 -1.80
CA THR A 348 14.90 4.05 -0.44
C THR A 348 13.69 4.07 0.49
N LYS A 349 12.55 4.53 -0.01
CA LYS A 349 11.28 4.62 0.70
C LYS A 349 10.77 3.23 1.10
N VAL A 350 10.72 2.28 0.16
CA VAL A 350 10.24 0.92 0.44
C VAL A 350 11.17 0.20 1.41
N ILE A 351 12.50 0.31 1.26
CA ILE A 351 13.44 -0.26 2.24
C ILE A 351 13.20 0.32 3.64
N ALA A 352 12.97 1.64 3.75
CA ALA A 352 12.69 2.27 5.04
C ALA A 352 11.37 1.76 5.65
N HIS A 353 10.33 1.55 4.83
CA HIS A 353 9.04 1.00 5.22
C HIS A 353 9.18 -0.40 5.81
N GLU A 354 9.75 -1.32 5.05
CA GLU A 354 9.92 -2.73 5.46
C GLU A 354 10.81 -2.90 6.70
N LEU A 355 11.82 -2.05 6.85
CA LEU A 355 12.65 -2.06 8.04
C LEU A 355 11.92 -1.52 9.29
N ALA A 356 11.01 -0.56 9.14
CA ALA A 356 10.18 -0.07 10.24
C ALA A 356 9.23 -1.16 10.77
N HIS A 357 8.72 -2.00 9.88
CA HIS A 357 7.88 -3.14 10.24
C HIS A 357 8.56 -4.12 11.19
N GLN A 358 9.89 -4.20 11.22
CA GLN A 358 10.58 -5.09 12.15
C GLN A 358 10.25 -4.78 13.62
N TRP A 359 9.80 -3.54 13.90
CA TRP A 359 9.24 -3.12 15.19
C TRP A 359 7.72 -3.01 15.16
N PHE A 360 7.15 -2.32 14.14
CA PHE A 360 5.70 -2.13 13.97
C PHE A 360 5.14 -3.17 12.99
N GLY A 361 4.59 -4.25 13.50
CA GLY A 361 4.11 -5.41 12.77
C GLY A 361 4.73 -6.70 13.30
N ASN A 362 6.06 -6.74 13.47
CA ASN A 362 6.79 -7.94 13.84
C ASN A 362 6.99 -8.05 15.36
N LEU A 363 7.70 -7.10 15.97
CA LEU A 363 7.89 -7.09 17.41
C LEU A 363 6.57 -6.88 18.15
N VAL A 364 5.80 -5.87 17.75
CA VAL A 364 4.45 -5.59 18.22
C VAL A 364 3.50 -5.69 17.04
N THR A 365 2.52 -6.59 17.11
CA THR A 365 1.56 -6.85 16.03
C THR A 365 0.16 -6.40 16.47
N MET A 366 -0.68 -5.93 15.55
CA MET A 366 -2.10 -5.72 15.85
C MET A 366 -2.74 -7.02 16.36
N GLU A 367 -3.76 -6.90 17.23
CA GLU A 367 -4.50 -8.07 17.74
C GLU A 367 -5.37 -8.72 16.65
N TRP A 368 -5.92 -7.88 15.77
CA TRP A 368 -6.72 -8.29 14.63
C TRP A 368 -6.58 -7.31 13.46
N TRP A 369 -6.90 -7.74 12.27
CA TRP A 369 -6.77 -7.04 11.00
C TRP A 369 -7.55 -5.71 10.93
N ASN A 370 -8.55 -5.49 11.81
CA ASN A 370 -9.24 -4.21 11.90
C ASN A 370 -8.31 -3.03 12.26
N ASP A 371 -7.18 -3.32 12.88
CA ASP A 371 -6.15 -2.35 13.30
C ASP A 371 -4.84 -2.50 12.52
N ILE A 372 -4.88 -2.98 11.26
CA ILE A 372 -3.69 -3.13 10.40
C ILE A 372 -2.91 -1.81 10.24
N TRP A 373 -3.58 -0.68 10.39
CA TRP A 373 -2.94 0.63 10.35
C TRP A 373 -1.86 0.83 11.44
N LEU A 374 -1.89 0.06 12.53
CA LEU A 374 -0.84 0.06 13.56
C LEU A 374 0.49 -0.48 13.03
N ASN A 375 0.45 -1.32 11.99
CA ASN A 375 1.61 -1.76 11.25
C ASN A 375 1.90 -0.76 10.12
N GLU A 376 0.99 -0.64 9.17
CA GLU A 376 1.18 0.06 7.90
C GLU A 376 1.28 1.59 8.02
N GLY A 377 0.40 2.18 8.83
CA GLY A 377 0.41 3.62 9.09
C GLY A 377 1.67 4.06 9.81
N PHE A 378 2.17 3.24 10.75
CA PHE A 378 3.47 3.50 11.40
C PHE A 378 4.64 3.30 10.45
N ALA A 379 4.69 2.22 9.68
CA ALA A 379 5.76 2.00 8.72
C ALA A 379 5.83 3.15 7.70
N THR A 380 4.68 3.57 7.15
CA THR A 380 4.59 4.72 6.25
C THR A 380 5.02 6.03 6.92
N TYR A 381 4.68 6.24 8.19
CA TYR A 381 5.14 7.42 8.93
C TYR A 381 6.64 7.39 9.20
N MET A 382 7.20 6.23 9.49
CA MET A 382 8.62 6.07 9.77
C MET A 382 9.50 6.26 8.53
N GLU A 383 8.96 6.11 7.29
CA GLU A 383 9.64 6.56 6.07
C GLU A 383 10.04 8.04 6.19
N LEU A 384 9.09 8.91 6.61
CA LEU A 384 9.37 10.35 6.79
C LEU A 384 10.50 10.59 7.79
N ILE A 385 10.40 9.97 8.96
CA ILE A 385 11.34 10.22 10.06
C ILE A 385 12.75 9.71 9.72
N SER A 386 12.83 8.49 9.19
CA SER A 386 14.12 7.86 8.89
C SER A 386 14.82 8.50 7.69
N LEU A 387 14.08 8.80 6.62
CA LEU A 387 14.68 9.41 5.43
C LEU A 387 15.14 10.84 5.67
N ASN A 388 14.40 11.63 6.44
CA ASN A 388 14.85 12.97 6.82
C ASN A 388 16.15 12.93 7.64
N ALA A 389 16.31 11.94 8.51
CA ALA A 389 17.50 11.82 9.35
C ALA A 389 18.70 11.21 8.60
N THR A 390 18.47 10.26 7.70
CA THR A 390 19.54 9.47 7.07
C THR A 390 19.89 9.91 5.67
N TYR A 391 18.94 10.49 4.93
CA TYR A 391 19.06 10.96 3.55
C TYR A 391 18.51 12.39 3.38
N PRO A 392 19.04 13.41 4.10
CA PRO A 392 18.53 14.78 4.03
C PRO A 392 18.59 15.37 2.63
N GLU A 393 19.49 14.87 1.76
CA GLU A 393 19.59 15.27 0.36
C GLU A 393 18.36 14.89 -0.48
N LEU A 394 17.56 13.91 -0.03
CA LEU A 394 16.29 13.56 -0.67
C LEU A 394 15.17 14.56 -0.37
N GLN A 395 15.34 15.42 0.65
CA GLN A 395 14.37 16.45 1.05
C GLN A 395 12.94 15.88 1.18
N PHE A 396 12.82 14.69 1.79
CA PHE A 396 11.58 13.91 1.81
C PHE A 396 10.46 14.63 2.56
N ASP A 397 10.79 15.39 3.59
CA ASP A 397 9.82 16.19 4.38
C ASP A 397 9.03 17.19 3.53
N ASP A 398 9.67 17.80 2.52
CA ASP A 398 8.99 18.74 1.62
C ASP A 398 7.89 18.07 0.78
N GLY A 399 8.03 16.76 0.53
CA GLY A 399 7.08 15.96 -0.23
C GLY A 399 6.02 15.22 0.59
N PHE A 400 6.18 15.11 1.93
CA PHE A 400 5.29 14.26 2.73
C PHE A 400 3.82 14.71 2.71
N CYS A 401 3.54 16.01 2.58
CA CYS A 401 2.18 16.52 2.42
C CYS A 401 1.45 15.90 1.19
N HIS A 402 2.18 15.50 0.14
CA HIS A 402 1.59 14.83 -1.02
C HIS A 402 1.02 13.45 -0.66
N THR A 403 1.63 12.73 0.31
CA THR A 403 1.09 11.48 0.85
C THR A 403 -0.29 11.71 1.47
N CYS A 404 -0.43 12.77 2.26
CA CYS A 404 -1.71 13.16 2.87
C CYS A 404 -2.74 13.60 1.83
N PHE A 405 -2.33 14.38 0.83
CA PHE A 405 -3.22 14.86 -0.23
C PHE A 405 -3.70 13.73 -1.15
N ALA A 406 -2.90 12.70 -1.34
CA ALA A 406 -3.29 11.54 -2.14
C ALA A 406 -4.45 10.77 -1.51
N VAL A 407 -4.40 10.55 -0.19
CA VAL A 407 -5.49 9.81 0.49
C VAL A 407 -6.74 10.66 0.66
N ILE A 408 -6.65 12.00 0.75
CA ILE A 408 -7.82 12.88 0.84
C ILE A 408 -8.75 12.71 -0.38
N LYS A 409 -8.20 12.40 -1.56
CA LYS A 409 -9.01 12.11 -2.76
C LYS A 409 -10.01 10.96 -2.54
N LYS A 410 -9.61 9.93 -1.81
CA LYS A 410 -10.46 8.78 -1.43
C LYS A 410 -11.27 9.07 -0.16
N ASP A 411 -10.62 9.60 0.87
CA ASP A 411 -11.24 9.80 2.19
C ASP A 411 -12.31 10.92 2.21
N SER A 412 -12.33 11.76 1.18
CA SER A 412 -13.40 12.75 0.96
C SER A 412 -14.67 12.20 0.29
N LEU A 413 -14.69 10.91 -0.07
CA LEU A 413 -15.88 10.23 -0.60
C LEU A 413 -16.75 9.71 0.55
N ASN A 414 -18.04 9.55 0.32
CA ASN A 414 -18.92 8.96 1.33
C ASN A 414 -18.66 7.46 1.54
N SER A 415 -18.19 6.76 0.50
CA SER A 415 -17.78 5.37 0.52
C SER A 415 -16.44 5.10 1.23
N SER A 416 -15.79 6.12 1.80
CA SER A 416 -14.62 5.93 2.68
C SER A 416 -14.99 5.17 3.96
N HIS A 417 -13.98 4.63 4.63
CA HIS A 417 -14.12 3.89 5.88
C HIS A 417 -13.22 4.47 7.00
N PRO A 418 -13.47 4.16 8.28
CA PRO A 418 -12.58 4.51 9.39
C PRO A 418 -11.20 3.85 9.24
N ILE A 419 -10.18 4.41 9.89
CA ILE A 419 -8.84 3.80 9.96
C ILE A 419 -8.91 2.44 10.65
N SER A 420 -9.57 2.37 11.82
CA SER A 420 -9.90 1.13 12.50
C SER A 420 -11.31 0.71 12.06
N ASN A 421 -11.41 -0.27 11.18
CA ASN A 421 -12.65 -0.70 10.54
C ASN A 421 -12.87 -2.19 10.71
N GLN A 422 -14.14 -2.63 10.76
CA GLN A 422 -14.45 -4.05 10.89
C GLN A 422 -14.04 -4.81 9.62
N ALA A 423 -13.33 -5.91 9.80
CA ALA A 423 -12.94 -6.84 8.74
C ALA A 423 -12.93 -8.26 9.30
N GLU A 424 -13.83 -9.11 8.82
CA GLU A 424 -13.99 -10.48 9.31
C GLU A 424 -13.64 -11.52 8.25
N THR A 425 -14.04 -11.31 7.00
CA THR A 425 -13.76 -12.25 5.90
C THR A 425 -12.38 -11.97 5.28
N PRO A 426 -11.75 -12.98 4.63
CA PRO A 426 -10.49 -12.78 3.91
C PRO A 426 -10.53 -11.64 2.89
N THR A 427 -11.64 -11.47 2.16
CA THR A 427 -11.82 -10.36 1.20
C THR A 427 -11.84 -9.01 1.91
N GLN A 428 -12.61 -8.85 2.99
CA GLN A 428 -12.64 -7.61 3.78
C GLN A 428 -11.27 -7.29 4.38
N ILE A 429 -10.53 -8.31 4.85
CA ILE A 429 -9.17 -8.14 5.35
C ILE A 429 -8.24 -7.63 4.23
N GLN A 430 -8.34 -8.19 3.02
CA GLN A 430 -7.58 -7.70 1.86
C GLN A 430 -7.91 -6.23 1.53
N GLU A 431 -9.16 -5.82 1.66
CA GLU A 431 -9.59 -4.44 1.37
C GLU A 431 -9.08 -3.42 2.39
N MET A 432 -8.64 -3.87 3.59
CA MET A 432 -8.00 -3.00 4.58
C MET A 432 -6.60 -2.51 4.17
N PHE A 433 -5.93 -3.19 3.22
CA PHE A 433 -4.62 -2.78 2.70
C PHE A 433 -4.79 -1.66 1.66
N ASP A 434 -5.09 -0.46 2.11
CA ASP A 434 -5.44 0.67 1.28
C ASP A 434 -4.85 2.01 1.79
N ALA A 435 -5.04 3.08 1.01
CA ALA A 435 -4.51 4.39 1.36
C ALA A 435 -5.04 4.95 2.71
N VAL A 436 -6.18 4.46 3.23
CA VAL A 436 -6.68 4.89 4.54
C VAL A 436 -5.83 4.29 5.65
N SER A 437 -5.55 3.00 5.61
CA SER A 437 -4.67 2.33 6.59
C SER A 437 -3.24 2.86 6.53
N TYR A 438 -2.66 3.01 5.33
CA TYR A 438 -1.28 3.46 5.10
C TYR A 438 -1.14 4.97 5.28
N ASN A 439 -1.67 5.74 4.33
CA ASN A 439 -1.38 7.17 4.20
C ASN A 439 -2.11 8.00 5.26
N LYS A 440 -3.43 7.78 5.47
CA LYS A 440 -4.16 8.51 6.53
C LYS A 440 -3.62 8.14 7.90
N GLY A 441 -3.28 6.86 8.14
CA GLY A 441 -2.60 6.43 9.37
C GLY A 441 -1.33 7.24 9.63
N ALA A 442 -0.44 7.34 8.64
CA ALA A 442 0.80 8.13 8.72
C ALA A 442 0.54 9.62 8.93
N CYS A 443 -0.45 10.21 8.25
CA CYS A 443 -0.77 11.64 8.37
C CYS A 443 -1.30 12.01 9.76
N ILE A 444 -2.10 11.13 10.36
CA ILE A 444 -2.62 11.31 11.72
C ILE A 444 -1.49 11.21 12.74
N LEU A 445 -0.53 10.29 12.55
CA LEU A 445 0.66 10.20 13.39
C LEU A 445 1.53 11.47 13.28
N ASN A 446 1.71 12.01 12.07
CA ASN A 446 2.42 13.28 11.87
C ASN A 446 1.70 14.46 12.56
N MET A 447 0.38 14.54 12.44
CA MET A 447 -0.45 15.53 13.13
C MET A 447 -0.31 15.41 14.66
N LEU A 448 -0.33 14.18 15.18
CA LEU A 448 -0.16 13.93 16.62
C LEU A 448 1.25 14.28 17.09
N LYS A 449 2.30 13.98 16.30
CA LYS A 449 3.68 14.37 16.59
C LYS A 449 3.83 15.89 16.65
N ASP A 450 3.24 16.63 15.71
CA ASP A 450 3.24 18.10 15.76
C ASP A 450 2.51 18.65 16.99
N PHE A 451 1.45 17.98 17.43
CA PHE A 451 0.70 18.32 18.64
C PHE A 451 1.48 18.05 19.92
N LEU A 452 2.07 16.85 20.07
CA LEU A 452 2.80 16.42 21.29
C LEU A 452 4.22 16.97 21.39
N ASN A 453 4.85 17.35 20.31
CA ASN A 453 6.26 17.50 19.97
C ASN A 453 7.00 16.16 19.80
N GLU A 454 8.14 16.23 19.10
CA GLU A 454 8.89 15.04 18.66
C GLU A 454 9.42 14.20 19.83
N GLU A 455 9.96 14.84 20.88
CA GLU A 455 10.56 14.14 22.03
C GLU A 455 9.51 13.31 22.78
N LYS A 456 8.34 13.90 23.04
CA LYS A 456 7.25 13.23 23.76
C LYS A 456 6.63 12.12 22.93
N PHE A 457 6.41 12.39 21.65
CA PHE A 457 5.89 11.40 20.73
C PHE A 457 6.83 10.18 20.66
N ARG A 458 8.13 10.40 20.45
CA ARG A 458 9.14 9.34 20.40
C ARG A 458 9.18 8.51 21.68
N LYS A 459 9.17 9.16 22.87
CA LYS A 459 9.15 8.45 24.16
C LYS A 459 7.90 7.58 24.33
N GLY A 460 6.73 8.09 23.95
CA GLY A 460 5.48 7.31 23.98
C GLY A 460 5.52 6.11 23.05
N VAL A 461 6.11 6.25 21.87
CA VAL A 461 6.33 5.18 20.90
C VAL A 461 7.28 4.12 21.45
N ILE A 462 8.42 4.52 22.03
CA ILE A 462 9.36 3.58 22.67
C ILE A 462 8.67 2.80 23.80
N TYR A 463 7.88 3.50 24.62
CA TYR A 463 7.11 2.85 25.67
C TYR A 463 6.11 1.82 25.14
N TYR A 464 5.36 2.16 24.07
CA TYR A 464 4.43 1.25 23.40
C TYR A 464 5.16 -0.02 22.92
N LEU A 465 6.27 0.12 22.20
CA LEU A 465 7.06 -0.98 21.66
C LEU A 465 7.61 -1.88 22.77
N LYS A 466 8.18 -1.30 23.83
CA LYS A 466 8.73 -2.07 24.97
C LYS A 466 7.64 -2.82 25.73
N LYS A 467 6.50 -2.18 25.97
CA LYS A 467 5.37 -2.75 26.72
C LYS A 467 4.73 -3.96 26.03
N PHE A 468 4.58 -3.89 24.70
CA PHE A 468 3.90 -4.93 23.92
C PHE A 468 4.85 -5.83 23.13
N SER A 469 6.17 -5.78 23.40
CA SER A 469 7.19 -6.60 22.73
C SER A 469 6.81 -8.08 22.70
N TYR A 470 6.92 -8.68 21.52
CA TYR A 470 6.52 -10.08 21.23
C TYR A 470 5.03 -10.39 21.49
N GLY A 471 4.23 -9.37 21.65
CA GLY A 471 2.79 -9.45 21.88
C GLY A 471 1.97 -8.76 20.80
N ASN A 472 0.70 -8.50 21.15
CA ASN A 472 -0.27 -7.86 20.28
C ASN A 472 -0.85 -6.62 20.97
N ALA A 473 -1.30 -5.66 20.18
CA ALA A 473 -1.87 -4.41 20.68
C ALA A 473 -3.11 -3.99 19.87
N LYS A 474 -3.96 -3.17 20.47
CA LYS A 474 -5.13 -2.53 19.87
C LYS A 474 -4.90 -1.03 19.70
N ASN A 475 -5.69 -0.41 18.86
CA ASN A 475 -5.75 1.03 18.67
C ASN A 475 -5.70 1.81 20.01
N ASP A 476 -6.52 1.44 20.99
CA ASP A 476 -6.57 2.09 22.30
C ASP A 476 -5.27 1.93 23.13
N ASP A 477 -4.52 0.86 22.93
CA ASP A 477 -3.26 0.61 23.67
C ASP A 477 -2.15 1.59 23.25
N LEU A 478 -2.13 1.94 21.96
CA LEU A 478 -1.25 2.99 21.45
C LEU A 478 -1.58 4.33 22.09
N TRP A 479 -2.85 4.73 22.09
CA TRP A 479 -3.25 6.03 22.63
C TRP A 479 -2.97 6.13 24.11
N ARG A 480 -3.18 5.07 24.89
CA ARG A 480 -2.78 5.02 26.31
C ARG A 480 -1.29 5.19 26.49
N SER A 481 -0.47 4.61 25.63
CA SER A 481 0.98 4.72 25.70
C SER A 481 1.46 6.15 25.41
N LEU A 482 0.79 6.85 24.51
CA LEU A 482 1.09 8.23 24.12
C LEU A 482 0.44 9.28 25.04
N SER A 483 -0.63 8.94 25.76
CA SER A 483 -1.39 9.88 26.63
C SER A 483 -0.66 10.24 27.90
N ASN A 484 0.42 9.59 28.23
CA ASN A 484 1.14 9.91 29.48
C ASN A 484 0.34 9.69 30.78
N SER A 485 -0.72 8.91 30.75
CA SER A 485 -1.41 8.49 31.95
C SER A 485 -0.58 7.39 32.63
N CYS A 486 0.14 7.74 33.67
CA CYS A 486 0.72 6.78 34.62
C CYS A 486 -0.44 6.02 35.27
N LEU A 487 -0.91 4.96 34.68
CA LEU A 487 -1.82 4.03 35.31
C LEU A 487 -1.01 2.89 35.92
N ASP A 488 -0.99 2.89 37.22
CA ASP A 488 -0.87 1.85 38.24
C ASP A 488 0.15 0.70 38.15
N ASP A 489 0.84 0.44 37.06
CA ASP A 489 1.70 -0.76 36.96
C ASP A 489 3.22 -0.49 36.84
N PHE A 490 3.71 0.72 37.15
CA PHE A 490 5.11 1.05 37.04
C PHE A 490 5.87 1.04 38.34
N THR A 491 6.57 -0.04 38.61
CA THR A 491 7.55 -0.15 39.69
C THR A 491 8.95 0.39 39.35
N SER A 492 9.22 0.80 38.10
CA SER A 492 10.56 1.20 37.68
C SER A 492 10.82 2.70 37.54
N GLY A 493 9.84 3.58 37.71
CA GLY A 493 10.06 5.03 37.74
C GLY A 493 10.67 5.74 36.50
N GLU A 494 11.15 5.01 35.53
CA GLU A 494 11.87 5.59 34.37
C GLU A 494 10.96 6.27 33.35
N PHE A 495 9.70 5.89 33.28
CA PHE A 495 8.71 6.46 32.36
C PHE A 495 7.60 7.27 33.01
N CYS A 496 7.52 7.27 34.33
CA CYS A 496 6.69 8.20 35.06
C CYS A 496 7.39 9.58 35.12
N TYR A 497 7.06 10.44 34.18
CA TYR A 497 7.33 11.85 34.41
C TYR A 497 6.56 12.30 35.67
N SER A 498 7.27 12.88 36.62
CA SER A 498 6.61 13.49 37.74
C SER A 498 5.49 14.38 37.21
N ASN A 499 4.26 14.09 37.60
CA ASN A 499 3.01 14.61 37.06
C ASN A 499 2.94 16.13 36.86
N SER A 500 3.81 16.89 37.54
CA SER A 500 3.75 18.35 37.55
C SER A 500 4.36 19.01 36.33
N LYS A 501 5.39 18.44 35.70
CA LYS A 501 6.11 19.15 34.61
C LYS A 501 5.53 18.89 33.22
N MET A 502 4.94 17.75 32.98
CA MET A 502 4.46 17.39 31.63
C MET A 502 2.97 17.68 31.45
N THR A 503 2.14 17.49 32.49
CA THR A 503 0.79 18.05 32.52
C THR A 503 0.83 19.58 32.44
N SER A 504 1.80 20.23 33.09
CA SER A 504 1.98 21.69 32.97
C SER A 504 2.43 22.09 31.53
N ASN A 505 3.15 21.27 30.79
CA ASN A 505 3.58 21.61 29.43
C ASN A 505 2.45 21.40 28.39
N ILE A 506 1.62 20.36 28.49
CA ILE A 506 0.40 20.24 27.68
C ILE A 506 -0.60 21.33 28.06
N LEU A 507 -0.79 21.60 29.34
CA LEU A 507 -1.63 22.67 29.84
C LEU A 507 -1.07 24.06 29.47
N ALA A 508 0.26 24.28 29.53
CA ALA A 508 0.89 25.52 29.12
C ALA A 508 0.82 25.75 27.60
N PHE A 509 0.80 24.69 26.81
CA PHE A 509 0.72 24.76 25.35
C PHE A 509 -0.68 25.13 24.85
N LEU A 510 -1.73 24.69 25.53
CA LEU A 510 -3.13 24.85 25.13
C LEU A 510 -3.99 25.64 26.13
N GLY A 511 -3.50 25.86 27.37
CA GLY A 511 -4.31 26.41 28.44
C GLY A 511 -5.47 25.50 28.89
N GLU A 512 -5.60 24.30 28.35
CA GLU A 512 -6.66 23.36 28.63
C GLU A 512 -6.11 21.93 28.75
N HIS A 513 -6.81 21.08 29.51
CA HIS A 513 -6.52 19.65 29.56
C HIS A 513 -7.04 18.95 28.31
N VAL A 514 -6.16 18.26 27.55
CA VAL A 514 -6.52 17.47 26.38
C VAL A 514 -6.22 16.00 26.66
N ASP A 515 -7.25 15.16 26.59
CA ASP A 515 -7.11 13.71 26.57
C ASP A 515 -6.74 13.26 25.13
N VAL A 516 -5.50 12.80 24.95
CA VAL A 516 -4.98 12.35 23.66
C VAL A 516 -5.78 11.15 23.13
N LYS A 517 -6.17 10.23 24.01
CA LYS A 517 -6.97 9.07 23.63
C LYS A 517 -8.36 9.50 23.10
N GLU A 518 -9.04 10.36 23.82
CA GLU A 518 -10.35 10.90 23.40
C GLU A 518 -10.21 11.65 22.05
N MET A 519 -9.19 12.49 21.91
CA MET A 519 -8.92 13.21 20.66
C MET A 519 -8.68 12.24 19.51
N MET A 520 -7.78 11.27 19.65
CA MET A 520 -7.36 10.40 18.56
C MET A 520 -8.43 9.39 18.15
N ARG A 521 -9.31 8.99 19.05
CA ARG A 521 -10.49 8.17 18.70
C ARG A 521 -11.41 8.87 17.71
N THR A 522 -11.50 10.20 17.72
CA THR A 522 -12.29 10.95 16.74
C THR A 522 -11.69 10.86 15.33
N TRP A 523 -10.40 10.54 15.20
CA TRP A 523 -9.70 10.39 13.93
C TRP A 523 -9.65 8.95 13.42
N THR A 524 -9.57 7.98 14.32
CA THR A 524 -9.40 6.57 13.95
C THR A 524 -10.71 5.79 13.81
N LEU A 525 -11.78 6.21 14.51
CA LEU A 525 -13.07 5.51 14.51
C LEU A 525 -14.14 6.20 13.65
N GLN A 526 -13.82 7.32 13.00
CA GLN A 526 -14.70 8.01 12.07
C GLN A 526 -14.06 8.04 10.68
N LYS A 527 -14.86 7.79 9.64
CA LYS A 527 -14.45 7.95 8.25
C LYS A 527 -14.42 9.42 7.84
N GLY A 528 -13.62 9.73 6.82
CA GLY A 528 -13.54 11.09 6.29
C GLY A 528 -12.65 12.01 7.12
N LEU A 529 -12.74 13.29 6.83
CA LEU A 529 -11.93 14.34 7.45
C LEU A 529 -12.75 15.63 7.62
N PRO A 530 -12.36 16.52 8.55
CA PRO A 530 -13.07 17.78 8.74
C PRO A 530 -12.68 18.84 7.71
N LEU A 531 -13.67 19.66 7.35
CA LEU A 531 -13.53 20.96 6.74
C LEU A 531 -13.58 22.01 7.86
N LEU A 532 -12.50 22.76 8.05
CA LEU A 532 -12.46 23.93 8.94
C LEU A 532 -12.90 25.15 8.15
N VAL A 533 -14.01 25.71 8.49
CA VAL A 533 -14.54 26.95 7.90
C VAL A 533 -14.24 28.13 8.81
N ILE A 534 -13.66 29.17 8.24
CA ILE A 534 -13.19 30.36 8.94
C ILE A 534 -13.92 31.58 8.38
N GLU A 535 -14.67 32.25 9.24
CA GLU A 535 -15.36 33.49 8.93
C GLU A 535 -14.79 34.62 9.80
N ARG A 536 -14.50 35.77 9.18
CA ARG A 536 -14.01 36.94 9.90
C ARG A 536 -15.15 37.88 10.24
N GLU A 537 -15.37 38.13 11.52
CA GLU A 537 -16.32 39.12 12.03
C GLU A 537 -15.54 40.22 12.80
N GLY A 538 -15.15 41.29 12.09
CA GLY A 538 -14.33 42.36 12.68
C GLY A 538 -12.95 41.85 13.22
N HIS A 539 -12.77 41.90 14.53
CA HIS A 539 -11.58 41.43 15.24
C HIS A 539 -11.71 39.97 15.72
N SER A 540 -12.77 39.27 15.40
CA SER A 540 -13.01 37.88 15.78
C SER A 540 -12.96 36.97 14.56
N LEU A 541 -12.45 35.76 14.78
CA LEU A 541 -12.58 34.64 13.84
C LEU A 541 -13.61 33.67 14.42
N LYS A 542 -14.65 33.42 13.68
CA LYS A 542 -15.60 32.36 13.93
C LYS A 542 -15.13 31.10 13.21
N LEU A 543 -15.00 30.04 13.95
CA LEU A 543 -14.54 28.74 13.47
C LEU A 543 -15.70 27.77 13.47
N ARG A 544 -15.83 26.99 12.41
CA ARG A 544 -16.84 25.95 12.29
C ARG A 544 -16.24 24.72 11.62
N GLN A 545 -16.55 23.53 12.11
CA GLN A 545 -16.16 22.28 11.47
C GLN A 545 -17.37 21.59 10.83
N GLU A 546 -17.15 21.04 9.66
CA GLU A 546 -18.08 20.23 8.88
C GLU A 546 -17.33 18.97 8.40
N ARG A 547 -18.03 17.89 8.07
CA ARG A 547 -17.41 16.79 7.34
C ARG A 547 -17.11 17.26 5.92
N PHE A 548 -15.87 17.10 5.47
CA PHE A 548 -15.47 17.40 4.09
C PHE A 548 -15.95 16.28 3.15
N LEU A 549 -16.69 16.63 2.11
CA LEU A 549 -17.18 15.71 1.10
C LEU A 549 -16.92 16.30 -0.29
N SER A 550 -16.24 15.52 -1.14
CA SER A 550 -15.98 15.86 -2.54
C SER A 550 -17.12 15.31 -3.42
N GLY A 551 -17.64 16.12 -4.34
CA GLY A 551 -18.76 15.74 -5.22
C GLY A 551 -20.16 15.80 -4.57
N VAL A 552 -20.24 16.25 -3.32
CA VAL A 552 -21.51 16.52 -2.63
C VAL A 552 -21.56 18.01 -2.29
N PHE A 553 -22.54 18.71 -2.84
CA PHE A 553 -22.70 20.15 -2.67
C PHE A 553 -23.68 20.45 -1.52
N LYS A 554 -23.64 21.68 -0.97
CA LYS A 554 -24.58 22.08 0.10
C LYS A 554 -26.05 22.05 -0.34
N GLU A 555 -26.29 22.23 -1.60
CA GLU A 555 -27.59 22.23 -2.24
C GLU A 555 -28.16 20.82 -2.48
N ASP A 556 -27.31 19.80 -2.37
CA ASP A 556 -27.71 18.40 -2.57
C ASP A 556 -28.60 17.93 -1.40
N PRO A 557 -29.69 17.19 -1.66
CA PRO A 557 -30.66 16.81 -0.63
C PRO A 557 -30.05 15.97 0.50
N GLU A 558 -29.05 15.16 0.19
CA GLU A 558 -28.36 14.27 1.13
C GLU A 558 -27.33 14.98 2.02
N TRP A 559 -26.93 16.23 1.70
CA TRP A 559 -25.83 16.92 2.36
C TRP A 559 -26.00 16.98 3.88
N THR A 560 -27.19 17.36 4.38
CA THR A 560 -27.44 17.51 5.82
C THR A 560 -27.31 16.18 6.55
N ALA A 561 -27.89 15.09 6.02
CA ALA A 561 -27.80 13.76 6.61
C ALA A 561 -26.35 13.24 6.65
N LEU A 562 -25.55 13.57 5.63
CA LEU A 562 -24.14 13.18 5.55
C LEU A 562 -23.22 13.94 6.53
N GLN A 563 -23.71 15.02 7.16
CA GLN A 563 -22.99 15.78 8.21
C GLN A 563 -23.31 15.29 9.63
N GLU A 564 -24.36 14.51 9.81
CA GLU A 564 -24.80 14.09 11.13
C GLU A 564 -23.82 13.08 11.77
N GLY A 565 -23.65 13.21 13.08
CA GLY A 565 -22.82 12.29 13.87
C GLY A 565 -21.30 12.53 13.81
N PHE A 566 -20.79 13.34 12.86
CA PHE A 566 -19.36 13.61 12.73
C PHE A 566 -18.90 14.80 13.58
N LEU A 567 -17.89 14.60 14.38
CA LEU A 567 -17.23 15.64 15.17
C LEU A 567 -15.77 15.20 15.44
N TRP A 568 -14.81 16.06 15.09
CA TRP A 568 -13.40 15.83 15.36
C TRP A 568 -12.88 16.77 16.44
N HIS A 569 -11.94 16.29 17.24
CA HIS A 569 -11.11 17.15 18.08
C HIS A 569 -9.91 17.60 17.25
N ILE A 570 -9.98 18.80 16.67
CA ILE A 570 -9.01 19.27 15.67
C ILE A 570 -7.88 20.07 16.36
N PRO A 571 -6.62 19.60 16.31
CA PRO A 571 -5.47 20.39 16.74
C PRO A 571 -5.15 21.46 15.69
N LEU A 572 -5.67 22.66 15.90
CA LEU A 572 -5.51 23.78 14.99
C LEU A 572 -4.16 24.47 15.17
N THR A 573 -3.51 24.80 14.06
CA THR A 573 -2.35 25.70 13.99
C THR A 573 -2.68 26.85 13.05
N TYR A 574 -2.21 28.08 13.37
CA TYR A 574 -2.36 29.22 12.47
C TYR A 574 -1.24 30.24 12.65
N SER A 575 -0.96 30.99 11.57
CA SER A 575 -0.08 32.16 11.53
C SER A 575 -0.83 33.36 10.93
N THR A 576 -0.27 34.56 11.13
CA THR A 576 -0.94 35.83 10.70
C THR A 576 0.03 36.69 9.93
N SER A 577 -0.50 37.68 9.19
CA SER A 577 0.28 38.64 8.43
C SER A 577 1.29 39.46 9.24
N SER A 578 1.10 39.57 10.56
CA SER A 578 1.90 40.38 11.46
C SER A 578 2.97 39.63 12.24
N SER A 579 2.92 38.29 12.22
CA SER A 579 3.86 37.48 13.01
C SER A 579 4.00 36.09 12.44
N ASN A 580 5.25 35.60 12.33
CA ASN A 580 5.58 34.22 11.96
C ASN A 580 5.38 33.22 13.11
N VAL A 581 4.90 33.66 14.27
CA VAL A 581 4.61 32.81 15.43
C VAL A 581 3.46 31.87 15.07
N VAL A 582 3.65 30.59 15.33
CA VAL A 582 2.60 29.58 15.17
C VAL A 582 1.73 29.55 16.43
N HIS A 583 0.49 29.96 16.23
CA HIS A 583 -0.52 29.87 17.28
C HIS A 583 -1.19 28.49 17.23
N ARG A 584 -1.62 27.98 18.38
CA ARG A 584 -2.20 26.64 18.51
C ARG A 584 -3.50 26.68 19.34
N HIS A 585 -4.45 25.78 19.00
CA HIS A 585 -5.73 25.66 19.69
C HIS A 585 -6.32 24.28 19.38
N VAL A 586 -7.16 23.72 20.25
CA VAL A 586 -7.95 22.50 19.95
C VAL A 586 -9.42 22.85 19.81
N LEU A 587 -10.00 22.62 18.65
CA LEU A 587 -11.43 22.77 18.42
C LEU A 587 -12.14 21.43 18.72
N LYS A 588 -12.84 21.35 19.86
CA LYS A 588 -13.57 20.15 20.33
C LYS A 588 -15.08 20.18 20.03
N SER A 589 -15.57 21.28 19.52
CA SER A 589 -16.99 21.52 19.26
C SER A 589 -17.25 21.85 17.77
N ARG A 590 -18.50 21.83 17.34
CA ARG A 590 -18.87 22.20 15.96
C ARG A 590 -18.50 23.65 15.63
N THR A 591 -18.52 24.53 16.61
CA THR A 591 -18.22 25.96 16.46
C THR A 591 -17.28 26.45 17.54
N GLY A 592 -16.47 27.45 17.25
CA GLY A 592 -15.58 28.11 18.17
C GLY A 592 -15.34 29.58 17.76
N ASN A 593 -14.88 30.41 18.69
CA ASN A 593 -14.52 31.78 18.41
C ASN A 593 -13.07 32.02 18.86
N LYS A 594 -12.33 32.83 18.07
CA LYS A 594 -10.98 33.27 18.38
C LYS A 594 -10.88 34.76 18.20
N LEU A 595 -10.48 35.47 19.28
CA LEU A 595 -10.19 36.88 19.20
C LEU A 595 -8.85 37.11 18.50
N MET A 596 -8.83 38.06 17.54
CA MET A 596 -7.60 38.50 16.87
C MET A 596 -7.45 40.00 17.05
N SER A 597 -6.24 40.44 17.39
CA SER A 597 -5.95 41.86 17.57
C SER A 597 -5.61 42.63 16.30
N GLN A 598 -5.60 41.97 15.12
CA GLN A 598 -4.97 42.55 13.93
C GLN A 598 -5.78 42.34 12.64
N THR A 599 -5.60 43.26 11.70
CA THR A 599 -6.09 43.23 10.31
C THR A 599 -5.05 42.56 9.41
N GLY A 600 -5.46 41.82 8.38
CA GLY A 600 -4.58 41.15 7.43
C GLY A 600 -4.96 39.67 7.21
N TRP A 601 -4.16 38.94 6.46
CA TRP A 601 -4.43 37.53 6.23
C TRP A 601 -4.14 36.66 7.46
N VAL A 602 -4.84 35.55 7.54
CA VAL A 602 -4.57 34.45 8.46
C VAL A 602 -4.46 33.17 7.67
N LYS A 603 -3.46 32.31 8.02
CA LYS A 603 -3.26 30.98 7.43
C LYS A 603 -3.38 29.92 8.50
N PHE A 604 -4.38 29.06 8.38
CA PHE A 604 -4.56 27.89 9.23
C PHE A 604 -3.88 26.65 8.63
N ASN A 605 -3.68 25.63 9.44
CA ASN A 605 -2.96 24.39 9.09
C ASN A 605 -1.52 24.67 8.63
N VAL A 606 -0.73 25.21 9.57
CA VAL A 606 0.66 25.60 9.31
C VAL A 606 1.50 24.38 8.91
N ASP A 607 2.30 24.54 7.85
CA ASP A 607 3.12 23.49 7.23
C ASP A 607 2.32 22.26 6.75
N SER A 608 0.98 22.39 6.67
CA SER A 608 0.06 21.30 6.28
C SER A 608 0.20 20.03 7.13
N ASN A 609 0.57 20.17 8.41
CA ASN A 609 0.77 19.05 9.33
C ASN A 609 -0.55 18.43 9.83
N GLY A 610 -1.66 19.16 9.77
CA GLY A 610 -2.98 18.68 10.17
C GLY A 610 -3.72 18.00 9.02
N TYR A 611 -4.46 16.94 9.32
CA TYR A 611 -5.25 16.18 8.35
C TYR A 611 -6.66 16.78 8.19
N TYR A 612 -6.77 18.01 7.69
CA TYR A 612 -8.05 18.73 7.47
C TYR A 612 -7.92 19.76 6.37
N ILE A 613 -9.03 20.06 5.69
CA ILE A 613 -9.14 21.11 4.67
C ILE A 613 -9.56 22.43 5.34
N VAL A 614 -9.05 23.54 4.83
CA VAL A 614 -9.37 24.88 5.34
C VAL A 614 -10.10 25.71 4.30
N HIS A 615 -11.23 26.29 4.68
CA HIS A 615 -11.99 27.23 3.86
C HIS A 615 -12.09 28.60 4.53
N TYR A 616 -11.69 29.63 3.81
CA TYR A 616 -11.79 31.03 4.24
C TYR A 616 -13.00 31.68 3.60
N GLU A 617 -14.06 31.92 4.38
CA GLU A 617 -15.27 32.59 3.90
C GLU A 617 -15.06 34.12 3.71
N GLY A 618 -15.93 34.77 2.96
CA GLY A 618 -15.84 36.22 2.63
C GLY A 618 -14.59 36.52 1.79
N HIS A 619 -13.81 37.52 2.22
CA HIS A 619 -12.61 37.97 1.52
C HIS A 619 -11.30 37.21 1.91
N GLY A 620 -11.37 36.12 2.67
CA GLY A 620 -10.18 35.47 3.17
C GLY A 620 -9.30 34.89 2.07
N TRP A 621 -9.91 34.27 1.06
CA TRP A 621 -9.18 33.78 -0.13
C TRP A 621 -8.60 34.93 -0.97
N ASP A 622 -9.32 36.03 -1.15
CA ASP A 622 -8.84 37.19 -1.92
C ASP A 622 -7.59 37.81 -1.28
N GLN A 623 -7.54 37.87 0.07
CA GLN A 623 -6.37 38.33 0.79
C GLN A 623 -5.15 37.43 0.58
N LEU A 624 -5.34 36.10 0.62
CA LEU A 624 -4.24 35.13 0.43
C LEU A 624 -3.76 35.12 -1.04
N ILE A 625 -4.66 35.21 -2.01
CA ILE A 625 -4.32 35.30 -3.45
C ILE A 625 -3.52 36.59 -3.71
N THR A 626 -3.96 37.71 -3.15
CA THR A 626 -3.28 39.01 -3.26
C THR A 626 -1.88 38.92 -2.65
N GLN A 627 -1.75 38.30 -1.47
CA GLN A 627 -0.47 38.13 -0.79
C GLN A 627 0.51 37.27 -1.62
N LEU A 628 0.03 36.17 -2.17
CA LEU A 628 0.87 35.29 -3.03
C LEU A 628 1.32 36.02 -4.29
N SER A 629 0.46 36.84 -4.90
CA SER A 629 0.81 37.62 -6.07
C SER A 629 1.81 38.74 -5.77
N GLN A 630 1.74 39.37 -4.60
CA GLN A 630 2.64 40.44 -4.18
C GLN A 630 3.98 39.92 -3.66
N ASN A 631 3.93 38.96 -2.76
CA ASN A 631 5.10 38.34 -2.18
C ASN A 631 4.76 36.96 -1.60
N HIS A 632 4.94 35.91 -2.38
CA HIS A 632 4.68 34.53 -1.97
C HIS A 632 5.60 34.02 -0.87
N THR A 633 6.82 34.59 -0.72
CA THR A 633 7.82 34.13 0.26
C THR A 633 7.44 34.41 1.73
N LEU A 634 6.43 35.23 1.97
CA LEU A 634 5.88 35.45 3.32
C LEU A 634 5.11 34.24 3.86
N LEU A 635 4.65 33.35 2.98
CA LEU A 635 4.08 32.06 3.35
C LEU A 635 5.12 30.96 3.18
N ARG A 636 5.15 30.01 4.11
CA ARG A 636 6.08 28.88 4.06
C ARG A 636 5.83 28.01 2.83
N PRO A 637 6.86 27.32 2.30
CA PRO A 637 6.69 26.44 1.13
C PRO A 637 5.54 25.45 1.27
N LYS A 638 5.47 24.69 2.36
CA LYS A 638 4.40 23.73 2.63
C LYS A 638 3.02 24.39 2.77
N ASP A 639 2.95 25.62 3.31
CA ASP A 639 1.70 26.39 3.38
C ASP A 639 1.16 26.74 1.99
N ARG A 640 2.06 27.08 1.05
CA ARG A 640 1.68 27.36 -0.35
C ARG A 640 1.16 26.11 -1.06
N VAL A 641 1.83 24.95 -0.84
CA VAL A 641 1.35 23.65 -1.36
C VAL A 641 -0.05 23.33 -0.82
N GLY A 642 -0.26 23.51 0.49
CA GLY A 642 -1.54 23.27 1.15
C GLY A 642 -2.65 24.20 0.66
N LEU A 643 -2.37 25.50 0.42
CA LEU A 643 -3.36 26.42 -0.13
C LEU A 643 -3.82 26.04 -1.54
N ILE A 644 -2.87 25.62 -2.41
CA ILE A 644 -3.22 25.12 -3.75
C ILE A 644 -4.11 23.89 -3.63
N HIS A 645 -3.70 22.91 -2.80
CA HIS A 645 -4.47 21.71 -2.58
C HIS A 645 -5.89 22.01 -2.08
N ASP A 646 -6.01 22.78 -0.98
CA ASP A 646 -7.29 23.09 -0.36
C ASP A 646 -8.22 23.83 -1.33
N ALA A 647 -7.70 24.79 -2.10
CA ALA A 647 -8.50 25.53 -3.08
C ALA A 647 -9.16 24.61 -4.11
N PHE A 648 -8.40 23.68 -4.71
CA PHE A 648 -8.97 22.77 -5.71
C PHE A 648 -9.86 21.68 -5.10
N GLN A 649 -9.60 21.24 -3.86
CA GLN A 649 -10.51 20.36 -3.14
C GLN A 649 -11.84 21.05 -2.84
N LEU A 650 -11.81 22.33 -2.44
CA LEU A 650 -13.01 23.14 -2.22
C LEU A 650 -13.83 23.37 -3.51
N VAL A 651 -13.18 23.48 -4.66
CA VAL A 651 -13.87 23.49 -5.97
C VAL A 651 -14.64 22.19 -6.18
N SER A 652 -14.02 21.05 -5.88
CA SER A 652 -14.65 19.73 -6.02
C SER A 652 -15.83 19.53 -5.05
N ALA A 653 -15.84 20.23 -3.92
CA ALA A 653 -16.94 20.26 -2.95
C ALA A 653 -17.97 21.40 -3.20
N GLY A 654 -17.81 22.18 -4.27
CA GLY A 654 -18.66 23.33 -4.58
C GLY A 654 -18.59 24.49 -3.59
N ARG A 655 -17.51 24.57 -2.79
CA ARG A 655 -17.32 25.58 -1.74
C ARG A 655 -16.48 26.78 -2.19
N LEU A 656 -15.74 26.64 -3.26
CA LEU A 656 -14.95 27.69 -3.90
C LEU A 656 -15.20 27.66 -5.40
N THR A 657 -15.18 28.81 -6.04
CA THR A 657 -15.30 28.89 -7.50
C THR A 657 -13.97 28.57 -8.18
N LEU A 658 -14.02 27.94 -9.34
CA LEU A 658 -12.83 27.48 -10.06
C LEU A 658 -11.91 28.64 -10.47
N ASP A 659 -12.46 29.80 -10.85
CA ASP A 659 -11.67 31.00 -11.20
C ASP A 659 -10.76 31.45 -10.04
N LYS A 660 -11.27 31.45 -8.81
CA LYS A 660 -10.45 31.79 -7.62
C LYS A 660 -9.32 30.79 -7.41
N ALA A 661 -9.59 29.48 -7.57
CA ALA A 661 -8.54 28.47 -7.46
C ALA A 661 -7.49 28.59 -8.58
N LEU A 662 -7.90 28.92 -9.79
CA LEU A 662 -6.99 29.18 -10.91
C LEU A 662 -6.20 30.49 -10.73
N ASP A 663 -6.85 31.56 -10.24
CA ASP A 663 -6.16 32.83 -9.91
C ASP A 663 -5.09 32.65 -8.81
N LEU A 664 -5.35 31.74 -7.84
CA LEU A 664 -4.35 31.36 -6.84
C LEU A 664 -3.08 30.80 -7.48
N THR A 665 -3.15 30.13 -8.64
CA THR A 665 -1.99 29.56 -9.32
C THR A 665 -1.17 30.57 -10.12
N ARG A 666 -1.67 31.79 -10.34
CA ARG A 666 -0.99 32.81 -11.17
C ARG A 666 0.40 33.25 -10.65
N TYR A 667 0.69 33.07 -9.35
CA TYR A 667 2.01 33.39 -8.81
C TYR A 667 3.07 32.33 -9.13
N LEU A 668 2.68 31.11 -9.55
CA LEU A 668 3.58 29.96 -9.75
C LEU A 668 4.70 30.24 -10.78
N GLN A 669 4.53 31.19 -11.68
CA GLN A 669 5.60 31.63 -12.58
C GLN A 669 6.83 32.20 -11.83
N HIS A 670 6.63 32.64 -10.57
CA HIS A 670 7.68 33.17 -9.69
C HIS A 670 7.98 32.25 -8.53
N GLU A 671 7.37 31.06 -8.48
CA GLU A 671 7.53 30.09 -7.41
C GLU A 671 8.95 29.49 -7.41
N THR A 672 9.54 29.43 -6.24
CA THR A 672 10.88 28.87 -6.00
C THR A 672 10.81 27.47 -5.36
N SER A 673 9.67 27.10 -4.76
CA SER A 673 9.47 25.80 -4.17
C SER A 673 8.97 24.81 -5.23
N ILE A 674 9.78 23.84 -5.56
CA ILE A 674 9.42 22.81 -6.55
C ILE A 674 8.17 22.03 -6.15
N PRO A 675 7.96 21.60 -4.89
CA PRO A 675 6.70 20.95 -4.49
C PRO A 675 5.44 21.78 -4.76
N ALA A 676 5.49 23.11 -4.52
CA ALA A 676 4.36 23.99 -4.81
C ALA A 676 4.09 24.14 -6.32
N LEU A 677 5.16 24.25 -7.10
CA LEU A 677 5.10 24.32 -8.56
C LEU A 677 4.48 23.03 -9.14
N LEU A 678 4.97 21.87 -8.68
CA LEU A 678 4.46 20.56 -9.12
C LEU A 678 2.99 20.35 -8.71
N LYS A 679 2.57 20.83 -7.53
CA LYS A 679 1.18 20.71 -7.09
C LYS A 679 0.21 21.52 -7.97
N GLY A 680 0.57 22.72 -8.35
CA GLY A 680 -0.24 23.52 -9.29
C GLY A 680 -0.30 22.90 -10.68
N LEU A 681 0.84 22.39 -11.16
CA LEU A 681 0.96 21.72 -12.45
C LEU A 681 0.11 20.43 -12.52
N GLU A 682 0.06 19.64 -11.42
CA GLU A 682 -0.77 18.43 -11.30
C GLU A 682 -2.26 18.72 -11.59
N TYR A 683 -2.82 19.82 -11.06
CA TYR A 683 -4.23 20.16 -11.31
C TYR A 683 -4.48 20.61 -12.75
N LEU A 684 -3.56 21.36 -13.35
CA LEU A 684 -3.69 21.78 -14.74
C LEU A 684 -3.59 20.58 -15.70
N GLU A 685 -2.69 19.65 -15.43
CA GLU A 685 -2.55 18.39 -16.16
C GLU A 685 -3.81 17.53 -16.02
N LEU A 686 -4.38 17.42 -14.80
CA LEU A 686 -5.62 16.70 -14.55
C LEU A 686 -6.78 17.27 -15.40
N PHE A 687 -6.93 18.60 -15.44
CA PHE A 687 -7.96 19.23 -16.28
C PHE A 687 -7.71 19.00 -17.77
N TYR A 688 -6.47 19.08 -18.20
CA TYR A 688 -6.13 18.80 -19.61
C TYR A 688 -6.54 17.36 -19.99
N HIS A 689 -6.18 16.37 -19.19
CA HIS A 689 -6.55 14.98 -19.44
C HIS A 689 -8.07 14.76 -19.43
N MET A 690 -8.78 15.37 -18.50
CA MET A 690 -10.24 15.29 -18.41
C MET A 690 -10.91 15.88 -19.68
N MET A 691 -10.48 17.05 -20.13
CA MET A 691 -11.02 17.69 -21.35
C MET A 691 -10.66 16.89 -22.61
N HIS A 692 -9.43 16.36 -22.67
CA HIS A 692 -8.96 15.55 -23.78
C HIS A 692 -9.77 14.25 -23.94
N ARG A 693 -10.01 13.52 -22.85
CA ARG A 693 -10.84 12.30 -22.85
C ARG A 693 -12.30 12.57 -23.25
N ARG A 694 -12.83 13.70 -22.86
CA ARG A 694 -14.19 14.13 -23.23
C ARG A 694 -14.28 14.74 -24.63
N ASN A 695 -13.17 14.79 -25.37
CA ASN A 695 -13.07 15.37 -26.72
C ASN A 695 -13.57 16.82 -26.77
N ILE A 696 -13.32 17.61 -25.70
CA ILE A 696 -13.68 19.05 -25.64
C ILE A 696 -12.50 19.84 -26.22
N SER A 697 -12.37 19.81 -27.55
CA SER A 697 -11.17 20.24 -28.26
C SER A 697 -10.81 21.71 -28.09
N ASP A 698 -11.80 22.61 -28.00
CA ASP A 698 -11.59 24.06 -27.79
C ASP A 698 -10.93 24.34 -26.43
N VAL A 699 -11.38 23.70 -25.37
CA VAL A 699 -10.80 23.84 -24.03
C VAL A 699 -9.44 23.16 -23.92
N THR A 700 -9.32 21.97 -24.51
CA THR A 700 -8.07 21.20 -24.54
C THR A 700 -6.95 22.02 -25.19
N GLU A 701 -7.18 22.63 -26.35
CA GLU A 701 -6.18 23.45 -27.04
C GLU A 701 -5.86 24.75 -26.29
N ASN A 702 -6.83 25.37 -25.64
CA ASN A 702 -6.61 26.57 -24.82
C ASN A 702 -5.81 26.22 -23.54
N LEU A 703 -6.11 25.11 -22.86
CA LEU A 703 -5.32 24.63 -21.71
C LEU A 703 -3.88 24.32 -22.12
N LYS A 704 -3.69 23.59 -23.23
CA LYS A 704 -2.37 23.30 -23.77
C LYS A 704 -1.58 24.58 -24.02
N ARG A 705 -2.18 25.57 -24.71
CA ARG A 705 -1.55 26.85 -25.00
C ARG A 705 -1.20 27.60 -23.72
N TYR A 706 -2.13 27.63 -22.74
CA TYR A 706 -1.90 28.25 -21.46
C TYR A 706 -0.72 27.60 -20.71
N ILE A 707 -0.70 26.28 -20.57
CA ILE A 707 0.36 25.56 -19.87
C ILE A 707 1.72 25.81 -20.53
N LEU A 708 1.81 25.63 -21.87
CA LEU A 708 3.09 25.80 -22.58
C LEU A 708 3.60 27.24 -22.53
N ARG A 709 2.71 28.24 -22.60
CA ARG A 709 3.09 29.65 -22.50
C ARG A 709 3.47 30.03 -21.07
N TYR A 710 2.66 29.62 -20.09
CA TYR A 710 2.80 30.01 -18.71
C TYR A 710 4.06 29.42 -18.06
N PHE A 711 4.32 28.14 -18.31
CA PHE A 711 5.49 27.45 -17.79
C PHE A 711 6.70 27.45 -18.75
N LYS A 712 6.65 28.22 -19.85
CA LYS A 712 7.74 28.31 -20.81
C LYS A 712 9.11 28.55 -20.15
N PRO A 713 9.31 29.48 -19.21
CA PRO A 713 10.59 29.69 -18.57
C PRO A 713 11.09 28.47 -17.80
N VAL A 714 10.18 27.74 -17.14
CA VAL A 714 10.50 26.51 -16.40
C VAL A 714 10.88 25.38 -17.36
N ILE A 715 10.18 25.27 -18.50
CA ILE A 715 10.46 24.26 -19.55
C ILE A 715 11.84 24.53 -20.18
N ASP A 716 12.08 25.76 -20.57
CA ASP A 716 13.30 26.16 -21.29
C ASP A 716 14.58 26.03 -20.42
N MET A 717 14.46 26.16 -19.10
CA MET A 717 15.58 25.98 -18.16
C MET A 717 15.99 24.52 -17.96
N GLN A 718 15.17 23.56 -18.38
CA GLN A 718 15.46 22.16 -18.13
C GLN A 718 16.59 21.63 -19.02
N SER A 719 17.58 21.02 -18.37
CA SER A 719 18.64 20.28 -19.08
C SER A 719 18.19 18.83 -19.35
N TRP A 720 18.68 18.25 -20.43
CA TRP A 720 18.53 16.81 -20.72
C TRP A 720 19.69 16.03 -20.08
N SER A 721 19.76 16.04 -18.76
CA SER A 721 20.84 15.42 -17.98
C SER A 721 20.33 15.01 -16.59
N ASP A 722 21.07 14.15 -15.88
CA ASP A 722 20.76 13.71 -14.51
C ASP A 722 21.40 14.61 -13.42
N LYS A 723 21.67 15.88 -13.72
CA LYS A 723 22.30 16.84 -12.80
C LYS A 723 21.25 17.60 -11.98
N GLY A 724 21.63 17.99 -10.77
CA GLY A 724 20.81 18.77 -9.84
C GLY A 724 20.39 17.98 -8.60
N SER A 725 19.68 18.65 -7.69
CA SER A 725 19.05 18.02 -6.52
C SER A 725 17.98 17.01 -6.96
N VAL A 726 17.50 16.18 -6.04
CA VAL A 726 16.41 15.24 -6.32
C VAL A 726 15.17 15.97 -6.83
N TRP A 727 14.83 17.11 -6.23
CA TRP A 727 13.68 17.91 -6.66
C TRP A 727 13.87 18.56 -8.04
N ASP A 728 15.08 19.04 -8.38
CA ASP A 728 15.37 19.52 -9.74
C ASP A 728 15.18 18.41 -10.78
N ARG A 729 15.61 17.20 -10.44
CA ARG A 729 15.49 16.03 -11.29
C ARG A 729 14.03 15.57 -11.45
N LEU A 730 13.26 15.60 -10.35
CA LEU A 730 11.80 15.31 -10.37
C LEU A 730 11.04 16.36 -11.19
N LEU A 731 11.37 17.64 -11.03
CA LEU A 731 10.76 18.71 -11.83
C LEU A 731 11.08 18.50 -13.33
N ARG A 732 12.34 18.20 -13.66
CA ARG A 732 12.77 17.95 -15.04
C ARG A 732 11.96 16.84 -15.68
N SER A 733 11.90 15.67 -15.06
CA SER A 733 11.15 14.54 -15.60
C SER A 733 9.67 14.87 -15.76
N THR A 734 9.05 15.55 -14.79
CA THR A 734 7.63 15.89 -14.83
C THR A 734 7.31 16.95 -15.88
N ILE A 735 8.05 18.06 -15.91
CA ILE A 735 7.72 19.19 -16.80
C ILE A 735 8.06 18.88 -18.26
N LEU A 736 9.18 18.17 -18.54
CA LEU A 736 9.53 17.76 -19.89
C LEU A 736 8.57 16.68 -20.40
N LYS A 737 8.15 15.73 -19.55
CA LYS A 737 7.12 14.75 -19.90
C LYS A 737 5.82 15.43 -20.33
N LEU A 738 5.35 16.40 -19.55
CA LEU A 738 4.16 17.19 -19.90
C LEU A 738 4.36 18.02 -21.16
N ALA A 739 5.49 18.72 -21.33
CA ALA A 739 5.79 19.50 -22.51
C ALA A 739 5.78 18.66 -23.79
N CYS A 740 6.45 17.50 -23.77
CA CYS A 740 6.45 16.58 -24.91
C CYS A 740 5.02 16.01 -25.16
N TYR A 741 4.29 15.66 -24.12
CA TYR A 741 2.90 15.19 -24.24
C TYR A 741 1.98 16.27 -24.87
N LEU A 742 2.20 17.53 -24.53
CA LEU A 742 1.48 18.68 -25.11
C LEU A 742 2.03 19.11 -26.50
N ASN A 743 2.87 18.29 -27.14
CA ASN A 743 3.45 18.56 -28.45
C ASN A 743 4.30 19.85 -28.51
N HIS A 744 5.11 20.12 -27.47
CA HIS A 744 6.10 21.20 -27.50
C HIS A 744 7.22 20.84 -28.47
N ALA A 745 7.35 21.57 -29.58
CA ALA A 745 8.22 21.19 -30.68
C ALA A 745 9.70 20.99 -30.29
N PRO A 746 10.36 21.88 -29.49
CA PRO A 746 11.74 21.67 -29.07
C PRO A 746 11.93 20.40 -28.23
N CYS A 747 10.95 20.06 -27.35
CA CYS A 747 10.99 18.85 -26.55
C CYS A 747 10.91 17.60 -27.43
N ILE A 748 9.98 17.55 -28.38
CA ILE A 748 9.82 16.43 -29.31
C ILE A 748 11.06 16.25 -30.16
N GLN A 749 11.59 17.36 -30.71
CA GLN A 749 12.80 17.33 -31.55
C GLN A 749 13.97 16.72 -30.76
N LYS A 750 14.21 17.18 -29.53
CA LYS A 750 15.31 16.66 -28.70
C LYS A 750 15.14 15.21 -28.32
N ALA A 751 13.92 14.80 -27.93
CA ALA A 751 13.60 13.42 -27.62
C ALA A 751 13.74 12.48 -28.83
N THR A 752 13.31 12.95 -30.03
CA THR A 752 13.45 12.19 -31.27
C THR A 752 14.92 12.00 -31.65
N GLU A 753 15.75 13.07 -31.52
CA GLU A 753 17.19 13.02 -31.76
C GLU A 753 17.85 11.96 -30.85
N LEU A 754 17.59 12.02 -29.56
CA LEU A 754 18.16 11.06 -28.59
C LEU A 754 17.69 9.62 -28.85
N PHE A 755 16.43 9.43 -29.20
CA PHE A 755 15.91 8.11 -29.54
C PHE A 755 16.54 7.53 -30.79
N SER A 756 16.70 8.32 -31.85
CA SER A 756 17.33 7.90 -33.09
C SER A 756 18.78 7.48 -32.85
N GLN A 757 19.56 8.31 -32.15
CA GLN A 757 20.95 8.01 -31.80
C GLN A 757 21.05 6.73 -30.93
N TRP A 758 20.14 6.55 -29.99
CA TRP A 758 20.10 5.35 -29.15
C TRP A 758 19.80 4.09 -29.98
N MET A 759 18.82 4.17 -30.89
CA MET A 759 18.48 3.07 -31.80
C MET A 759 19.61 2.74 -32.78
N GLU A 760 20.24 3.76 -33.39
CA GLU A 760 21.40 3.58 -34.31
C GLU A 760 22.59 2.95 -33.59
N SER A 761 22.78 3.26 -32.31
CA SER A 761 23.83 2.65 -31.48
C SER A 761 23.50 1.23 -31.02
N SER A 762 22.36 0.66 -31.45
CA SER A 762 21.83 -0.62 -30.95
C SER A 762 21.70 -0.63 -29.39
N GLY A 763 21.17 0.44 -28.83
CA GLY A 763 20.95 0.58 -27.37
C GLY A 763 22.20 0.89 -26.55
N LYS A 764 23.36 1.12 -27.15
CA LYS A 764 24.63 1.36 -26.43
C LYS A 764 24.81 2.80 -25.94
N LEU A 765 24.13 3.76 -26.55
CA LEU A 765 24.15 5.14 -26.09
C LEU A 765 23.41 5.24 -24.75
N THR A 766 24.03 5.81 -23.75
CA THR A 766 23.39 6.08 -22.47
C THR A 766 22.57 7.36 -22.57
N ILE A 767 21.26 7.24 -22.43
CA ILE A 767 20.32 8.36 -22.28
C ILE A 767 20.23 8.68 -20.78
N PRO A 768 20.18 9.98 -20.37
CA PRO A 768 20.01 10.34 -18.98
C PRO A 768 18.72 9.72 -18.39
N SER A 769 18.84 9.13 -17.21
CA SER A 769 17.79 8.29 -16.62
C SER A 769 16.48 9.04 -16.32
N ASP A 770 16.55 10.34 -15.99
CA ASP A 770 15.37 11.18 -15.69
C ASP A 770 14.53 11.51 -16.94
N VAL A 771 15.11 11.42 -18.14
CA VAL A 771 14.40 11.69 -19.40
C VAL A 771 14.19 10.44 -20.26
N LEU A 772 14.62 9.28 -19.77
CA LEU A 772 14.59 8.01 -20.50
C LEU A 772 13.15 7.64 -20.92
N GLU A 773 12.17 7.72 -19.99
CA GLU A 773 10.77 7.45 -20.29
C GLU A 773 10.20 8.40 -21.35
N ILE A 774 10.62 9.67 -21.34
CA ILE A 774 10.17 10.68 -22.31
C ILE A 774 10.68 10.31 -23.70
N VAL A 775 11.97 9.99 -23.80
CA VAL A 775 12.62 9.61 -25.06
C VAL A 775 11.97 8.35 -25.64
N TYR A 776 11.73 7.34 -24.82
CA TYR A 776 11.04 6.11 -25.22
C TYR A 776 9.60 6.37 -25.65
N SER A 777 8.86 7.23 -24.94
CA SER A 777 7.46 7.56 -25.28
C SER A 777 7.34 8.26 -26.64
N ILE A 778 8.29 9.12 -26.99
CA ILE A 778 8.34 9.75 -28.32
C ILE A 778 8.74 8.74 -29.40
N GLY A 779 9.71 7.87 -29.13
CA GLY A 779 10.12 6.81 -30.05
C GLY A 779 8.98 5.82 -30.36
N ALA A 780 8.17 5.48 -29.34
CA ALA A 780 7.04 4.56 -29.46
C ALA A 780 5.91 5.08 -30.38
N GLN A 781 5.89 6.35 -30.75
CA GLN A 781 4.87 6.89 -31.67
C GLN A 781 5.04 6.39 -33.11
N THR A 782 6.22 5.88 -33.47
CA THR A 782 6.47 5.25 -34.77
C THR A 782 6.36 3.73 -34.69
N THR A 783 5.96 3.06 -35.78
CA THR A 783 5.88 1.59 -35.78
C THR A 783 7.26 0.94 -35.60
N VAL A 784 8.29 1.52 -36.22
CA VAL A 784 9.66 1.01 -36.12
C VAL A 784 10.17 1.14 -34.68
N GLY A 785 10.01 2.32 -34.08
CA GLY A 785 10.43 2.57 -32.69
C GLY A 785 9.66 1.71 -31.69
N TRP A 786 8.35 1.53 -31.87
CA TRP A 786 7.53 0.68 -31.01
C TRP A 786 8.01 -0.78 -31.02
N ASN A 787 8.24 -1.34 -32.21
CA ASN A 787 8.72 -2.71 -32.33
C ASN A 787 10.12 -2.87 -31.71
N TYR A 788 11.01 -1.91 -31.96
CA TYR A 788 12.34 -1.90 -31.37
C TYR A 788 12.28 -1.84 -29.83
N LEU A 789 11.40 -1.01 -29.27
CA LEU A 789 11.21 -0.95 -27.81
C LEU A 789 10.66 -2.25 -27.24
N LEU A 790 9.75 -2.92 -27.93
CA LEU A 790 9.24 -4.23 -27.47
C LEU A 790 10.35 -5.30 -27.46
N GLU A 791 11.25 -5.29 -28.46
CA GLU A 791 12.45 -6.13 -28.47
C GLU A 791 13.37 -5.79 -27.29
N GLN A 792 13.66 -4.50 -27.05
CA GLN A 792 14.49 -4.06 -25.93
C GLN A 792 13.87 -4.39 -24.57
N TYR A 793 12.54 -4.38 -24.46
CA TYR A 793 11.85 -4.85 -23.24
C TYR A 793 12.23 -6.29 -22.89
N GLY A 794 12.28 -7.16 -23.90
CA GLY A 794 12.70 -8.56 -23.73
C GLY A 794 14.17 -8.72 -23.33
N LEU A 795 15.04 -7.83 -23.82
CA LEU A 795 16.50 -7.89 -23.62
C LEU A 795 16.96 -7.22 -22.31
N SER A 796 16.21 -6.24 -21.80
CA SER A 796 16.61 -5.49 -20.60
C SER A 796 16.59 -6.38 -19.35
N VAL A 797 17.62 -6.25 -18.52
CA VAL A 797 17.72 -6.88 -17.20
C VAL A 797 17.30 -5.92 -16.08
N SER A 798 17.12 -4.63 -16.37
CA SER A 798 16.68 -3.62 -15.41
C SER A 798 15.16 -3.55 -15.34
N GLY A 799 14.57 -3.82 -14.18
CA GLY A 799 13.14 -3.65 -13.94
C GLY A 799 12.68 -2.19 -14.12
N ALA A 800 13.49 -1.22 -13.68
CA ALA A 800 13.20 0.20 -13.87
C ALA A 800 13.14 0.60 -15.36
N GLU A 801 14.04 0.06 -16.20
CA GLU A 801 14.00 0.29 -17.64
C GLU A 801 12.78 -0.38 -18.28
N LYS A 802 12.47 -1.63 -17.89
CA LYS A 802 11.28 -2.35 -18.38
C LYS A 802 10.00 -1.56 -18.11
N ASN A 803 9.83 -0.99 -16.93
CA ASN A 803 8.67 -0.16 -16.60
C ASN A 803 8.56 1.09 -17.49
N LYS A 804 9.68 1.77 -17.77
CA LYS A 804 9.71 2.93 -18.66
C LYS A 804 9.38 2.55 -20.12
N ILE A 805 9.89 1.42 -20.58
CA ILE A 805 9.56 0.89 -21.92
C ILE A 805 8.08 0.51 -22.00
N LEU A 806 7.56 -0.22 -21.01
CA LEU A 806 6.16 -0.64 -20.98
C LEU A 806 5.21 0.56 -20.98
N TYR A 807 5.52 1.58 -20.17
CA TYR A 807 4.79 2.84 -20.18
C TYR A 807 4.83 3.50 -21.57
N ALA A 808 6.01 3.61 -22.18
CA ALA A 808 6.17 4.19 -23.51
C ALA A 808 5.37 3.44 -24.58
N LEU A 809 5.41 2.11 -24.59
CA LEU A 809 4.64 1.26 -25.50
C LEU A 809 3.12 1.48 -25.36
N SER A 810 2.66 1.72 -24.13
CA SER A 810 1.25 1.97 -23.79
C SER A 810 0.73 3.33 -24.27
N THR A 811 1.63 4.26 -24.66
CA THR A 811 1.25 5.57 -25.24
C THR A 811 0.90 5.50 -26.72
N SER A 812 0.96 4.33 -27.35
CA SER A 812 0.66 4.14 -28.77
C SER A 812 -0.78 4.53 -29.10
N LYS A 813 -0.97 5.14 -30.26
CA LYS A 813 -2.30 5.50 -30.80
C LYS A 813 -2.97 4.36 -31.57
N HIS A 814 -2.27 3.24 -31.78
CA HIS A 814 -2.75 2.07 -32.53
C HIS A 814 -3.37 1.05 -31.59
N GLN A 815 -4.68 0.81 -31.71
CA GLN A 815 -5.42 -0.12 -30.84
C GLN A 815 -4.85 -1.55 -30.87
N GLU A 816 -4.50 -2.07 -32.04
CA GLU A 816 -3.87 -3.40 -32.22
C GLU A 816 -2.61 -3.59 -31.38
N LYS A 817 -1.79 -2.53 -31.24
CA LYS A 817 -0.59 -2.56 -30.39
C LYS A 817 -0.94 -2.60 -28.90
N LEU A 818 -1.97 -1.86 -28.50
CA LEU A 818 -2.45 -1.85 -27.11
C LEU A 818 -3.09 -3.21 -26.73
N ILE A 819 -3.88 -3.80 -27.63
CA ILE A 819 -4.45 -5.15 -27.45
C ILE A 819 -3.31 -6.16 -27.27
N LYS A 820 -2.31 -6.13 -28.16
CA LYS A 820 -1.14 -7.00 -28.06
C LYS A 820 -0.42 -6.89 -26.71
N LEU A 821 -0.28 -5.69 -26.15
CA LEU A 821 0.34 -5.53 -24.84
C LEU A 821 -0.50 -6.18 -23.72
N ILE A 822 -1.82 -6.01 -23.76
CA ILE A 822 -2.74 -6.64 -22.79
C ILE A 822 -2.66 -8.17 -22.92
N GLU A 823 -2.69 -8.72 -24.12
CA GLU A 823 -2.55 -10.16 -24.38
C GLU A 823 -1.24 -10.71 -23.82
N LEU A 824 -0.09 -10.05 -24.11
CA LEU A 824 1.21 -10.43 -23.56
C LEU A 824 1.25 -10.39 -22.02
N GLY A 825 0.57 -9.43 -21.40
CA GLY A 825 0.44 -9.35 -19.94
C GLY A 825 -0.49 -10.43 -19.37
N MET A 826 -1.54 -10.79 -20.12
CA MET A 826 -2.43 -11.89 -19.75
C MET A 826 -1.75 -13.26 -19.91
N GLU A 827 -0.88 -13.44 -20.87
CA GLU A 827 -0.05 -14.64 -21.01
C GLU A 827 0.99 -14.71 -19.88
N GLY A 828 1.60 -13.58 -19.49
CA GLY A 828 2.55 -13.48 -18.37
C GLY A 828 3.97 -13.94 -18.71
N GLU A 829 4.27 -14.26 -19.96
CA GLU A 829 5.60 -14.73 -20.39
C GLU A 829 6.56 -13.56 -20.68
N VAL A 830 6.21 -12.72 -21.62
CA VAL A 830 7.00 -11.55 -22.03
C VAL A 830 6.76 -10.39 -21.04
N ILE A 831 5.50 -9.97 -20.89
CA ILE A 831 5.08 -8.98 -19.90
C ILE A 831 4.51 -9.74 -18.71
N LYS A 832 5.07 -9.52 -17.52
CA LYS A 832 4.63 -10.21 -16.32
C LYS A 832 3.21 -9.83 -15.92
N THR A 833 2.47 -10.80 -15.40
CA THR A 833 1.08 -10.59 -14.98
C THR A 833 0.94 -9.49 -13.93
N GLN A 834 1.93 -9.34 -13.04
CA GLN A 834 2.00 -8.24 -12.06
C GLN A 834 2.00 -6.83 -12.70
N GLU A 835 2.44 -6.70 -13.96
CA GLU A 835 2.51 -5.41 -14.66
C GLU A 835 1.19 -4.99 -15.32
N LEU A 836 0.15 -5.85 -15.28
CA LEU A 836 -1.16 -5.54 -15.85
C LEU A 836 -1.79 -4.29 -15.24
N GLY A 837 -1.67 -4.07 -13.93
CA GLY A 837 -2.16 -2.86 -13.26
C GLY A 837 -1.53 -1.59 -13.84
N LEU A 838 -0.19 -1.57 -13.98
CA LEU A 838 0.54 -0.47 -14.60
C LEU A 838 0.13 -0.27 -16.05
N LEU A 839 0.01 -1.35 -16.81
CA LEU A 839 -0.37 -1.35 -18.22
C LEU A 839 -1.77 -0.74 -18.41
N PHE A 840 -2.77 -1.19 -17.65
CA PHE A 840 -4.14 -0.64 -17.72
C PHE A 840 -4.15 0.85 -17.37
N HIS A 841 -3.46 1.25 -16.31
CA HIS A 841 -3.35 2.67 -15.92
C HIS A 841 -2.71 3.53 -17.02
N ALA A 842 -1.67 3.02 -17.70
CA ALA A 842 -1.00 3.76 -18.76
C ALA A 842 -1.84 3.85 -20.05
N ILE A 843 -2.48 2.76 -20.46
CA ILE A 843 -3.35 2.70 -21.65
C ILE A 843 -4.53 3.67 -21.53
N THR A 844 -5.16 3.77 -20.37
CA THR A 844 -6.37 4.58 -20.14
C THR A 844 -6.13 6.10 -20.13
N ARG A 845 -4.88 6.54 -20.32
CA ARG A 845 -4.58 7.96 -20.51
C ARG A 845 -5.10 8.55 -21.82
N SER A 846 -5.32 7.71 -22.84
CA SER A 846 -5.94 8.11 -24.12
C SER A 846 -7.42 7.73 -24.19
N PRO A 847 -8.27 8.50 -24.91
CA PRO A 847 -9.68 8.15 -25.11
C PRO A 847 -9.89 6.76 -25.71
N GLN A 848 -9.08 6.41 -26.72
CA GLN A 848 -9.15 5.09 -27.38
C GLN A 848 -8.74 3.96 -26.44
N GLY A 849 -7.68 4.16 -25.68
CA GLY A 849 -7.20 3.18 -24.70
C GLY A 849 -8.16 2.98 -23.55
N GLN A 850 -8.85 4.03 -23.12
CA GLN A 850 -9.85 3.96 -22.05
C GLN A 850 -11.02 3.03 -22.45
N GLN A 851 -11.59 3.20 -23.65
CA GLN A 851 -12.67 2.35 -24.14
C GLN A 851 -12.21 0.91 -24.35
N LEU A 852 -10.99 0.73 -24.87
CA LEU A 852 -10.39 -0.59 -25.05
C LEU A 852 -10.26 -1.34 -23.72
N ALA A 853 -9.69 -0.69 -22.70
CA ALA A 853 -9.48 -1.27 -21.38
C ALA A 853 -10.82 -1.65 -20.71
N TRP A 854 -11.85 -0.80 -20.86
CA TRP A 854 -13.18 -1.06 -20.33
C TRP A 854 -13.85 -2.27 -21.00
N ASN A 855 -13.81 -2.36 -22.32
CA ASN A 855 -14.34 -3.50 -23.04
C ASN A 855 -13.63 -4.80 -22.62
N PHE A 856 -12.29 -4.76 -22.57
CA PHE A 856 -11.50 -5.91 -22.15
C PHE A 856 -11.83 -6.36 -20.72
N LEU A 857 -11.97 -5.43 -19.77
CA LEU A 857 -12.32 -5.73 -18.37
C LEU A 857 -13.65 -6.49 -18.29
N ARG A 858 -14.69 -6.00 -18.98
CA ARG A 858 -16.02 -6.64 -18.98
C ARG A 858 -16.00 -8.03 -19.62
N GLU A 859 -15.37 -8.15 -20.78
CA GLU A 859 -15.35 -9.39 -21.57
C GLU A 859 -14.49 -10.48 -20.92
N ASN A 860 -13.46 -10.09 -20.17
CA ASN A 860 -12.49 -11.01 -19.57
C ASN A 860 -12.55 -11.11 -18.05
N TRP A 861 -13.63 -10.63 -17.42
CA TRP A 861 -13.76 -10.61 -15.96
C TRP A 861 -13.48 -11.97 -15.31
N THR A 862 -14.12 -13.03 -15.80
CA THR A 862 -13.91 -14.40 -15.30
C THR A 862 -12.47 -14.88 -15.47
N HIS A 863 -11.78 -14.44 -16.54
CA HIS A 863 -10.39 -14.78 -16.77
C HIS A 863 -9.45 -14.01 -15.82
N LEU A 864 -9.76 -12.75 -15.53
CA LEU A 864 -9.02 -11.95 -14.52
C LEU A 864 -9.18 -12.54 -13.13
N LEU A 865 -10.39 -12.99 -12.74
CA LEU A 865 -10.63 -13.68 -11.48
C LEU A 865 -9.91 -15.03 -11.34
N LYS A 866 -9.47 -15.63 -12.45
CA LYS A 866 -8.60 -16.83 -12.40
C LYS A 866 -7.14 -16.47 -12.14
N LYS A 867 -6.73 -15.25 -12.43
CA LYS A 867 -5.34 -14.78 -12.23
C LYS A 867 -5.15 -14.03 -10.91
N PHE A 868 -6.15 -13.26 -10.53
CA PHE A 868 -6.11 -12.39 -9.35
C PHE A 868 -7.27 -12.72 -8.43
N ASP A 869 -7.03 -12.70 -7.14
CA ASP A 869 -8.10 -12.81 -6.17
C ASP A 869 -9.03 -11.59 -6.20
N LEU A 870 -10.31 -11.84 -5.92
CA LEU A 870 -11.26 -10.79 -5.67
C LEU A 870 -10.81 -9.96 -4.46
N GLY A 871 -10.71 -8.65 -4.57
CA GLY A 871 -10.22 -7.77 -3.50
C GLY A 871 -8.70 -7.58 -3.48
N SER A 872 -7.92 -8.31 -4.30
CA SER A 872 -6.48 -8.10 -4.40
C SER A 872 -6.12 -6.69 -4.86
N HIS A 873 -4.90 -6.26 -4.55
CA HIS A 873 -4.38 -4.96 -4.98
C HIS A 873 -4.38 -4.81 -6.51
N ALA A 874 -3.98 -5.86 -7.24
CA ALA A 874 -3.98 -5.87 -8.70
C ALA A 874 -5.38 -5.68 -9.28
N MET A 875 -6.40 -6.40 -8.80
CA MET A 875 -7.78 -6.22 -9.25
C MET A 875 -8.30 -4.81 -8.99
N ARG A 876 -8.03 -4.24 -7.82
CA ARG A 876 -8.43 -2.86 -7.49
C ARG A 876 -7.78 -1.83 -8.42
N ILE A 877 -6.48 -1.98 -8.75
CA ILE A 877 -5.79 -1.10 -9.70
C ILE A 877 -6.36 -1.24 -11.10
N ILE A 878 -6.61 -2.47 -11.58
CA ILE A 878 -7.19 -2.71 -12.90
C ILE A 878 -8.57 -2.06 -13.00
N ILE A 879 -9.44 -2.28 -12.01
CA ILE A 879 -10.79 -1.70 -11.99
C ILE A 879 -10.71 -0.17 -11.93
N SER A 880 -9.98 0.38 -10.97
CA SER A 880 -9.87 1.83 -10.77
C SER A 880 -9.15 2.52 -11.93
N GLY A 881 -8.06 1.95 -12.43
CA GLY A 881 -7.31 2.47 -13.58
C GLY A 881 -8.17 2.54 -14.84
N THR A 882 -9.09 1.59 -15.01
CA THR A 882 -9.98 1.53 -16.16
C THR A 882 -11.15 2.53 -16.05
N THR A 883 -11.75 2.69 -14.87
CA THR A 883 -13.06 3.34 -14.71
C THR A 883 -13.04 4.71 -14.01
N SER A 884 -12.04 5.02 -13.16
CA SER A 884 -12.01 6.23 -12.34
C SER A 884 -11.97 7.54 -13.14
N HIS A 885 -11.65 7.47 -14.42
CA HIS A 885 -11.57 8.61 -15.32
C HIS A 885 -12.88 8.88 -16.08
N PHE A 886 -13.87 8.02 -15.97
CA PHE A 886 -15.19 8.22 -16.57
C PHE A 886 -15.86 9.49 -16.00
N SER A 887 -16.63 10.17 -16.85
CA SER A 887 -17.17 11.48 -16.51
C SER A 887 -18.45 11.83 -17.29
N SER A 888 -19.20 10.82 -17.78
CA SER A 888 -20.51 10.98 -18.40
C SER A 888 -21.57 10.11 -17.72
N LYS A 889 -22.84 10.49 -17.89
CA LYS A 889 -23.99 9.76 -17.34
C LYS A 889 -24.13 8.38 -17.97
N ASP A 890 -23.80 8.25 -19.25
CA ASP A 890 -23.87 6.97 -19.97
C ASP A 890 -22.81 5.99 -19.44
N GLU A 891 -21.55 6.45 -19.26
CA GLU A 891 -20.47 5.68 -18.65
C GLU A 891 -20.81 5.26 -17.21
N LEU A 892 -21.39 6.17 -16.41
CA LEU A 892 -21.84 5.87 -15.05
C LEU A 892 -22.89 4.75 -15.05
N GLN A 893 -23.89 4.84 -15.94
CA GLN A 893 -24.95 3.84 -16.03
C GLN A 893 -24.41 2.49 -16.49
N GLU A 894 -23.48 2.46 -17.44
CA GLU A 894 -22.87 1.25 -17.93
C GLU A 894 -22.05 0.54 -16.84
N VAL A 895 -21.21 1.28 -16.09
CA VAL A 895 -20.43 0.76 -14.97
C VAL A 895 -21.33 0.24 -13.86
N LYS A 896 -22.39 1.00 -13.52
CA LYS A 896 -23.36 0.61 -12.51
C LYS A 896 -24.04 -0.71 -12.85
N LEU A 897 -24.55 -0.86 -14.06
CA LEU A 897 -25.19 -2.11 -14.52
C LEU A 897 -24.22 -3.30 -14.48
N PHE A 898 -22.94 -3.07 -14.84
CA PHE A 898 -21.93 -4.11 -14.77
C PHE A 898 -21.68 -4.56 -13.33
N PHE A 899 -21.49 -3.63 -12.40
CA PHE A 899 -21.25 -3.94 -10.98
C PHE A 899 -22.48 -4.62 -10.34
N GLU A 900 -23.70 -4.13 -10.60
CA GLU A 900 -24.94 -4.78 -10.15
C GLU A 900 -25.05 -6.23 -10.67
N SER A 901 -24.56 -6.51 -11.88
CA SER A 901 -24.54 -7.87 -12.40
C SER A 901 -23.54 -8.79 -11.68
N LEU A 902 -22.44 -8.23 -11.16
CA LEU A 902 -21.45 -8.94 -10.36
C LEU A 902 -21.97 -9.19 -8.93
N GLU A 903 -22.59 -8.17 -8.33
CA GLU A 903 -23.21 -8.29 -7.01
C GLU A 903 -24.33 -9.32 -6.98
N ALA A 904 -25.13 -9.41 -8.04
CA ALA A 904 -26.14 -10.45 -8.22
C ALA A 904 -25.54 -11.88 -8.28
N GLN A 905 -24.24 -12.01 -8.57
CA GLN A 905 -23.49 -13.27 -8.52
C GLN A 905 -22.80 -13.48 -7.17
N GLY A 906 -23.03 -12.62 -6.18
CA GLY A 906 -22.43 -12.67 -4.85
C GLY A 906 -21.02 -12.08 -4.76
N LEU A 907 -20.59 -11.29 -5.76
CA LEU A 907 -19.27 -10.63 -5.79
C LEU A 907 -19.43 -9.20 -5.30
N HIS A 908 -19.07 -8.95 -4.05
CA HIS A 908 -19.15 -7.62 -3.42
C HIS A 908 -17.77 -7.08 -3.12
N LEU A 909 -17.48 -5.85 -3.55
CA LEU A 909 -16.24 -5.11 -3.30
C LEU A 909 -16.53 -3.64 -2.97
N ASP A 910 -15.83 -3.11 -1.99
CA ASP A 910 -15.93 -1.69 -1.61
C ASP A 910 -15.53 -0.76 -2.77
N ILE A 911 -14.59 -1.20 -3.62
CA ILE A 911 -14.13 -0.44 -4.79
C ILE A 911 -15.27 -0.08 -5.75
N PHE A 912 -16.35 -0.86 -5.82
CA PHE A 912 -17.48 -0.58 -6.72
C PHE A 912 -18.16 0.75 -6.34
N GLN A 913 -18.44 0.96 -5.06
CA GLN A 913 -19.03 2.22 -4.57
C GLN A 913 -18.08 3.40 -4.74
N ILE A 914 -16.80 3.20 -4.45
CA ILE A 914 -15.75 4.22 -4.64
C ILE A 914 -15.71 4.71 -6.10
N ILE A 915 -15.80 3.80 -7.06
CA ILE A 915 -15.79 4.12 -8.49
C ILE A 915 -17.06 4.88 -8.88
N LEU A 916 -18.24 4.40 -8.49
CA LEU A 916 -19.50 5.06 -8.82
C LEU A 916 -19.56 6.50 -8.26
N GLU A 917 -19.10 6.71 -7.03
CA GLU A 917 -18.98 8.05 -6.44
C GLU A 917 -17.95 8.92 -7.18
N THR A 918 -16.81 8.32 -7.58
CA THR A 918 -15.76 9.02 -8.33
C THR A 918 -16.27 9.50 -9.70
N ILE A 919 -16.97 8.64 -10.43
CA ILE A 919 -17.57 9.01 -11.73
C ILE A 919 -18.63 10.10 -11.54
N SER A 920 -19.51 9.96 -10.54
CA SER A 920 -20.53 10.97 -10.20
C SER A 920 -19.92 12.32 -9.87
N LYS A 921 -18.83 12.31 -9.08
CA LYS A 921 -18.04 13.52 -8.77
C LYS A 921 -17.46 14.17 -10.04
N ASN A 922 -16.89 13.38 -10.95
CA ASN A 922 -16.34 13.89 -12.21
C ASN A 922 -17.43 14.55 -13.08
N ILE A 923 -18.62 13.95 -13.16
CA ILE A 923 -19.78 14.49 -13.90
C ILE A 923 -20.20 15.84 -13.29
N LYS A 924 -20.46 15.89 -11.98
CA LYS A 924 -20.86 17.10 -11.26
C LYS A 924 -19.81 18.20 -11.40
N TRP A 925 -18.51 17.83 -11.32
CA TRP A 925 -17.42 18.78 -11.50
C TRP A 925 -17.44 19.42 -12.89
N LEU A 926 -17.60 18.63 -13.95
CA LEU A 926 -17.68 19.11 -15.33
C LEU A 926 -18.90 20.01 -15.54
N GLU A 927 -20.08 19.57 -15.12
CA GLU A 927 -21.33 20.35 -15.28
C GLU A 927 -21.21 21.74 -14.61
N LYS A 928 -20.58 21.81 -13.44
CA LYS A 928 -20.45 23.07 -12.67
C LYS A 928 -19.33 23.97 -13.18
N ASN A 929 -18.17 23.40 -13.52
CA ASN A 929 -16.92 24.17 -13.67
C ASN A 929 -16.46 24.38 -15.12
N LEU A 930 -16.95 23.60 -16.09
CA LEU A 930 -16.56 23.75 -17.49
C LEU A 930 -16.82 25.13 -18.05
N PRO A 931 -17.98 25.80 -17.81
CA PRO A 931 -18.22 27.16 -18.28
C PRO A 931 -17.22 28.18 -17.72
N THR A 932 -16.92 28.08 -16.42
CA THR A 932 -15.92 28.93 -15.74
C THR A 932 -14.53 28.73 -16.31
N LEU A 933 -14.10 27.46 -16.54
CA LEU A 933 -12.81 27.14 -17.14
C LEU A 933 -12.67 27.73 -18.53
N LYS A 934 -13.72 27.63 -19.38
CA LYS A 934 -13.75 28.25 -20.72
C LYS A 934 -13.55 29.77 -20.66
N THR A 935 -14.31 30.43 -19.81
CA THR A 935 -14.26 31.91 -19.68
C THR A 935 -12.88 32.34 -19.14
N TRP A 936 -12.36 31.64 -18.10
CA TRP A 936 -11.08 31.99 -17.50
C TRP A 936 -9.91 31.83 -18.49
N LEU A 937 -9.92 30.75 -19.29
CA LEU A 937 -8.91 30.54 -20.32
C LEU A 937 -8.92 31.60 -21.42
N LEU A 938 -10.11 32.08 -21.84
CA LEU A 938 -10.22 33.13 -22.84
C LEU A 938 -9.64 34.47 -22.35
N VAL A 939 -9.70 34.75 -21.06
CA VAL A 939 -9.14 35.98 -20.46
C VAL A 939 -7.63 35.84 -20.19
N SER A 940 -7.17 34.62 -19.98
CA SER A 940 -5.79 34.32 -19.56
C SER A 940 -4.86 33.88 -20.71
N SER A 941 -5.39 33.67 -21.92
CA SER A 941 -4.65 33.21 -23.13
C SER A 941 -3.92 34.33 -23.88
#